data_edcbddb09886d0faa05a700cdd6eae8b
#
_entry.id   edcbddb09886d0faa05a700cdd6eae8b
#
_cell.length_a   1.000
_cell.length_b   1.000
_cell.length_c   1.000
_cell.angle_alpha   90.00
_cell.angle_beta   90.00
_cell.angle_gamma   90.00
#
_symmetry.space_group_name_H-M   'P 1'
#
loop_
_entity.id
_entity.type
_entity.pdbx_description
1 polymer ?
#
loop_
_entity_poly.entity_id
_entity_poly.type
_entity_poly.pdbx_seq_one_letter_code
_entity_poly.pdbx_strand_id
1 'polypeptide(L)'
;MQMQFFGAAETTSGACYMVRSAGKQILVDCGLFHGPEELKQRNYGDFPFDPNEIDAVLLTHAHIDHSGLLPKLVKHGFTGPIYATAVTVDLCSIMLADSGHIQESEVERKNRKRRRRGQELLTPIYTVDDAAQAMKQFRRMVYDEELELFPGMRVRFRDAGHILGAAIVELWVEEEGDTTKCVFSGDLGNLDQPIIQDPTFISEADVLVIESTYGIRTHENRSGRMERLAEVVNSTMERGGNLLIPAFALGRTQDLLYSLRVLQDEGLIPQLNIYIDSPLATKATEVFQEHARVFDYETRTMVKEGRSPFEAPHVHYTESVQESMRLNSVSGGLVILSASGMADAGRIKHHLKHNLWRRQATVLLVGYQAQGTLGRRLQDGAKEVRIHGEMVKVAAKIETISGFSAHADQGALLHWLRRFRHIGRVFVTHGEKESCHGFAELIRTELQVPALVPKLDESFTLQAGTTMSGWDSRYQDVDVPHDFAGVWQVAKGLEIEFRGASGLAQRRYRIDNHFYTLFNLGSARQLFAKLALARLVAQGKLEAGFLVWEDPKLNWEEKLSTLVADTPHWDVVAREVLLPAGLEQSAYYYLDHAPATAATGYTITRQGETVENIYAILAEGVKPQLFTTAHDLKRLWNVLTEGQFLDQETVGAVLAPYQETTGSELYVLEGQAPGVHVLLGASFEQNRSITVLSNGEVAARSLFDQLVRSTGKGR
;
A
#
# COMPACT_ATOMS: atom_id res chain seq x y z
N MET A 1 1.51 -27.82 3.65
CA MET A 1 0.46 -26.81 3.93
C MET A 1 -0.45 -26.65 2.72
N GLN A 2 -1.74 -26.40 2.90
CA GLN A 2 -2.71 -26.08 1.83
C GLN A 2 -3.38 -24.74 2.11
N MET A 3 -3.54 -23.92 1.08
CA MET A 3 -4.26 -22.63 1.13
C MET A 3 -5.44 -22.67 0.17
N GLN A 4 -6.62 -22.19 0.61
CA GLN A 4 -7.85 -22.19 -0.18
C GLN A 4 -8.56 -20.82 -0.07
N PHE A 5 -9.15 -20.36 -1.18
CA PHE A 5 -9.73 -19.03 -1.33
C PHE A 5 -11.24 -19.13 -1.50
N PHE A 6 -12.01 -18.85 -0.46
CA PHE A 6 -13.48 -18.95 -0.48
C PHE A 6 -14.17 -17.62 -0.78
N GLY A 7 -13.41 -16.53 -0.85
CA GLY A 7 -13.93 -15.21 -1.15
C GLY A 7 -12.86 -14.21 -1.46
N ALA A 8 -13.23 -12.98 -1.77
CA ALA A 8 -12.36 -11.91 -2.26
C ALA A 8 -11.44 -12.32 -3.44
N ALA A 9 -11.85 -13.34 -4.19
CA ALA A 9 -11.20 -13.81 -5.40
C ALA A 9 -11.88 -13.15 -6.61
N GLU A 10 -11.14 -12.29 -7.34
CA GLU A 10 -11.66 -11.42 -8.42
C GLU A 10 -12.87 -10.53 -7.99
N THR A 11 -13.00 -10.25 -6.70
CA THR A 11 -14.05 -9.39 -6.11
C THR A 11 -13.53 -8.71 -4.84
N THR A 12 -14.10 -7.55 -4.51
CA THR A 12 -13.78 -6.75 -3.31
C THR A 12 -14.65 -7.10 -2.12
N SER A 13 -15.12 -8.34 -1.98
CA SER A 13 -16.00 -8.69 -0.85
C SER A 13 -15.97 -10.18 -0.52
N GLY A 14 -16.42 -10.49 0.69
CA GLY A 14 -16.50 -11.86 1.19
C GLY A 14 -15.15 -12.46 1.51
N ALA A 15 -14.16 -11.68 1.97
CA ALA A 15 -12.82 -12.15 2.27
C ALA A 15 -12.88 -13.37 3.22
N CYS A 16 -12.31 -14.50 2.75
CA CYS A 16 -12.29 -15.73 3.51
C CYS A 16 -11.22 -16.65 2.93
N TYR A 17 -10.14 -16.83 3.66
CA TYR A 17 -9.00 -17.66 3.25
C TYR A 17 -8.76 -18.74 4.28
N MET A 18 -8.53 -19.99 3.83
CA MET A 18 -8.27 -21.11 4.71
C MET A 18 -6.83 -21.59 4.57
N VAL A 19 -6.16 -21.76 5.69
CA VAL A 19 -4.87 -22.43 5.80
C VAL A 19 -5.08 -23.77 6.51
N ARG A 20 -4.67 -24.86 5.85
CA ARG A 20 -4.67 -26.22 6.42
C ARG A 20 -3.24 -26.71 6.55
N SER A 21 -2.86 -27.08 7.76
CA SER A 21 -1.53 -27.64 8.05
C SER A 21 -1.53 -28.39 9.38
N ALA A 22 -0.71 -29.42 9.51
CA ALA A 22 -0.55 -30.20 10.74
C ALA A 22 -1.89 -30.65 11.38
N GLY A 23 -2.90 -30.95 10.56
CA GLY A 23 -4.24 -31.35 11.04
C GLY A 23 -5.08 -30.19 11.59
N LYS A 24 -4.66 -28.94 11.41
CA LYS A 24 -5.38 -27.73 11.82
C LYS A 24 -5.94 -26.97 10.62
N GLN A 25 -7.11 -26.34 10.81
CA GLN A 25 -7.78 -25.52 9.83
C GLN A 25 -8.01 -24.12 10.40
N ILE A 26 -7.33 -23.11 9.82
CA ILE A 26 -7.42 -21.72 10.26
C ILE A 26 -8.05 -20.89 9.15
N LEU A 27 -9.06 -20.11 9.49
CA LEU A 27 -9.58 -19.08 8.59
C LEU A 27 -8.87 -17.74 8.84
N VAL A 28 -8.56 -17.03 7.77
CA VAL A 28 -8.25 -15.60 7.80
C VAL A 28 -9.43 -14.89 7.18
N ASP A 29 -10.12 -14.09 7.99
CA ASP A 29 -11.40 -13.43 7.70
C ASP A 29 -12.56 -14.41 7.44
N CYS A 30 -13.79 -13.88 7.55
CA CYS A 30 -15.02 -14.56 7.18
C CYS A 30 -16.07 -13.50 6.83
N GLY A 31 -15.94 -12.93 5.64
CA GLY A 31 -16.62 -11.74 5.19
C GLY A 31 -17.94 -11.99 4.49
N LEU A 32 -18.80 -10.98 4.52
CA LEU A 32 -20.08 -10.97 3.82
C LEU A 32 -19.91 -10.50 2.38
N PHE A 33 -20.51 -11.22 1.43
CA PHE A 33 -20.46 -10.86 0.01
C PHE A 33 -21.41 -9.69 -0.31
N HIS A 34 -20.88 -8.72 -1.04
CA HIS A 34 -21.60 -7.59 -1.61
C HIS A 34 -21.51 -7.60 -3.14
N GLY A 35 -22.24 -6.70 -3.81
CA GLY A 35 -22.18 -6.54 -5.26
C GLY A 35 -23.27 -7.30 -6.01
N PRO A 36 -22.93 -8.05 -7.09
CA PRO A 36 -23.90 -8.78 -7.90
C PRO A 36 -24.73 -9.79 -7.12
N GLU A 37 -25.95 -10.07 -7.61
CA GLU A 37 -26.88 -10.97 -6.91
C GLU A 37 -26.34 -12.38 -6.74
N GLU A 38 -25.55 -12.88 -7.69
CA GLU A 38 -24.92 -14.20 -7.65
C GLU A 38 -23.96 -14.32 -6.45
N LEU A 39 -23.15 -13.29 -6.17
CA LEU A 39 -22.28 -13.24 -5.00
C LEU A 39 -23.10 -13.13 -3.71
N LYS A 40 -24.14 -12.29 -3.67
CA LYS A 40 -25.01 -12.15 -2.50
C LYS A 40 -25.71 -13.46 -2.12
N GLN A 41 -26.05 -14.32 -3.10
CA GLN A 41 -26.65 -15.63 -2.85
C GLN A 41 -25.75 -16.53 -2.00
N ARG A 42 -24.42 -16.40 -2.09
CA ARG A 42 -23.47 -17.17 -1.25
C ARG A 42 -23.64 -16.87 0.24
N ASN A 43 -24.12 -15.71 0.61
CA ASN A 43 -24.39 -15.40 2.02
C ASN A 43 -25.49 -16.28 2.63
N TYR A 44 -26.41 -16.79 1.82
CA TYR A 44 -27.56 -17.57 2.27
C TYR A 44 -27.33 -19.09 2.18
N GLY A 45 -26.45 -19.55 1.28
CA GLY A 45 -26.08 -20.95 1.14
C GLY A 45 -25.23 -21.47 2.30
N ASP A 46 -24.97 -22.76 2.36
CA ASP A 46 -24.02 -23.36 3.30
C ASP A 46 -22.58 -22.90 3.02
N PHE A 47 -21.72 -22.95 4.02
CA PHE A 47 -20.30 -22.73 3.80
C PHE A 47 -19.73 -23.86 2.92
N PRO A 48 -18.73 -23.57 2.05
CA PRO A 48 -18.06 -24.59 1.24
C PRO A 48 -17.07 -25.45 2.05
N PHE A 49 -17.14 -25.37 3.37
CA PHE A 49 -16.38 -26.14 4.36
C PHE A 49 -17.26 -26.42 5.59
N ASP A 50 -16.87 -27.38 6.42
CA ASP A 50 -17.57 -27.66 7.68
C ASP A 50 -17.10 -26.67 8.77
N PRO A 51 -17.98 -25.78 9.29
CA PRO A 51 -17.66 -24.89 10.39
C PRO A 51 -17.16 -25.57 11.66
N ASN A 52 -17.59 -26.82 11.92
CA ASN A 52 -17.15 -27.58 13.10
C ASN A 52 -15.68 -28.00 13.02
N GLU A 53 -15.09 -28.05 11.82
CA GLU A 53 -13.70 -28.45 11.62
C GLU A 53 -12.73 -27.28 11.68
N ILE A 54 -13.23 -26.04 11.82
CA ILE A 54 -12.38 -24.85 11.91
C ILE A 54 -11.85 -24.71 13.34
N ASP A 55 -10.53 -24.68 13.49
CA ASP A 55 -9.86 -24.59 14.79
C ASP A 55 -9.76 -23.13 15.30
N ALA A 56 -9.56 -22.15 14.42
CA ALA A 56 -9.47 -20.74 14.77
C ALA A 56 -9.78 -19.82 13.58
N VAL A 57 -10.15 -18.57 13.89
CA VAL A 57 -10.25 -17.48 12.91
C VAL A 57 -9.27 -16.37 13.30
N LEU A 58 -8.55 -15.83 12.32
CA LEU A 58 -7.70 -14.65 12.42
C LEU A 58 -8.40 -13.52 11.65
N LEU A 59 -8.92 -12.55 12.34
CA LEU A 59 -9.68 -11.46 11.73
C LEU A 59 -8.78 -10.23 11.55
N THR A 60 -8.62 -9.79 10.30
CA THR A 60 -7.78 -8.65 9.95
C THR A 60 -8.38 -7.33 10.42
N HIS A 61 -9.65 -7.07 10.18
CA HIS A 61 -10.32 -5.84 10.60
C HIS A 61 -11.86 -5.96 10.62
N ALA A 62 -12.53 -4.90 11.08
CA ALA A 62 -13.95 -4.96 11.41
C ALA A 62 -14.92 -4.72 10.24
N HIS A 63 -14.45 -4.38 9.03
CA HIS A 63 -15.37 -4.19 7.89
C HIS A 63 -16.18 -5.46 7.62
N ILE A 64 -17.42 -5.27 7.16
CA ILE A 64 -18.40 -6.36 7.01
C ILE A 64 -18.03 -7.38 5.92
N ASP A 65 -17.28 -6.96 4.92
CA ASP A 65 -16.73 -7.83 3.87
C ASP A 65 -15.54 -8.68 4.35
N HIS A 66 -15.06 -8.48 5.61
CA HIS A 66 -14.06 -9.30 6.30
C HIS A 66 -14.62 -10.02 7.53
N SER A 67 -15.58 -9.44 8.25
CA SER A 67 -16.13 -9.96 9.51
C SER A 67 -17.57 -10.47 9.43
N GLY A 68 -18.29 -10.09 8.38
CA GLY A 68 -19.75 -10.12 8.36
C GLY A 68 -20.42 -11.49 8.37
N LEU A 69 -19.70 -12.59 8.10
CA LEU A 69 -20.25 -13.95 8.22
C LEU A 69 -19.80 -14.67 9.50
N LEU A 70 -19.04 -14.05 10.39
CA LEU A 70 -18.64 -14.64 11.67
C LEU A 70 -19.84 -15.06 12.53
N PRO A 71 -20.94 -14.29 12.65
CA PRO A 71 -22.12 -14.76 13.39
C PRO A 71 -22.76 -15.98 12.75
N LYS A 72 -22.81 -16.05 11.42
CA LYS A 72 -23.28 -17.25 10.70
C LYS A 72 -22.37 -18.45 10.93
N LEU A 73 -21.04 -18.23 10.92
CA LEU A 73 -20.06 -19.30 11.16
C LEU A 73 -20.28 -19.94 12.53
N VAL A 74 -20.45 -19.12 13.60
CA VAL A 74 -20.75 -19.61 14.95
C VAL A 74 -22.12 -20.30 15.03
N LYS A 75 -23.14 -19.74 14.40
CA LYS A 75 -24.49 -20.36 14.32
C LYS A 75 -24.47 -21.74 13.67
N HIS A 76 -23.54 -21.97 12.73
CA HIS A 76 -23.40 -23.23 12.01
C HIS A 76 -22.40 -24.21 12.65
N GLY A 77 -21.94 -23.95 13.89
CA GLY A 77 -21.21 -24.91 14.70
C GLY A 77 -19.74 -24.59 14.99
N PHE A 78 -19.20 -23.48 14.50
CA PHE A 78 -17.87 -23.06 14.89
C PHE A 78 -17.81 -22.72 16.38
N THR A 79 -16.85 -23.32 17.09
CA THR A 79 -16.66 -23.15 18.54
C THR A 79 -15.28 -22.64 18.92
N GLY A 80 -14.38 -22.49 17.95
CA GLY A 80 -13.01 -22.02 18.15
C GLY A 80 -12.90 -20.53 18.49
N PRO A 81 -11.70 -20.05 18.83
CA PRO A 81 -11.44 -18.64 19.10
C PRO A 81 -11.39 -17.81 17.79
N ILE A 82 -11.83 -16.54 17.88
CA ILE A 82 -11.67 -15.51 16.85
C ILE A 82 -10.67 -14.49 17.38
N TYR A 83 -9.47 -14.47 16.83
CA TYR A 83 -8.41 -13.56 17.22
C TYR A 83 -8.47 -12.29 16.41
N ALA A 84 -8.47 -11.13 17.07
CA ALA A 84 -8.45 -9.81 16.45
C ALA A 84 -7.83 -8.78 17.39
N THR A 85 -7.39 -7.63 16.88
CA THR A 85 -6.93 -6.52 17.73
C THR A 85 -8.05 -6.05 18.65
N ALA A 86 -7.70 -5.46 19.81
CA ALA A 86 -8.68 -4.99 20.76
C ALA A 86 -9.69 -4.01 20.14
N VAL A 87 -9.22 -3.12 19.27
CA VAL A 87 -10.06 -2.16 18.55
C VAL A 87 -11.02 -2.88 17.60
N THR A 88 -10.51 -3.82 16.83
CA THR A 88 -11.34 -4.63 15.90
C THR A 88 -12.42 -5.39 16.64
N VAL A 89 -12.13 -5.94 17.82
CA VAL A 89 -13.14 -6.63 18.66
C VAL A 89 -14.27 -5.67 19.06
N ASP A 90 -13.91 -4.47 19.55
CA ASP A 90 -14.92 -3.50 20.00
C ASP A 90 -15.73 -2.95 18.81
N LEU A 91 -15.11 -2.69 17.67
CA LEU A 91 -15.80 -2.32 16.45
C LEU A 91 -16.72 -3.42 15.94
N CYS A 92 -16.29 -4.70 15.96
CA CYS A 92 -17.15 -5.83 15.58
C CYS A 92 -18.38 -5.95 16.45
N SER A 93 -18.30 -5.62 17.76
CA SER A 93 -19.44 -5.67 18.66
C SER A 93 -20.60 -4.79 18.21
N ILE A 94 -20.31 -3.63 17.63
CA ILE A 94 -21.33 -2.70 17.10
C ILE A 94 -21.68 -3.00 15.65
N MET A 95 -20.70 -3.34 14.81
CA MET A 95 -20.89 -3.58 13.39
C MET A 95 -21.72 -4.83 13.11
N LEU A 96 -21.42 -5.94 13.76
CA LEU A 96 -22.12 -7.21 13.58
C LEU A 96 -23.57 -7.13 14.13
N ALA A 97 -23.76 -6.44 15.26
CA ALA A 97 -25.09 -6.21 15.80
C ALA A 97 -25.96 -5.34 14.87
N ASP A 98 -25.40 -4.25 14.32
CA ASP A 98 -26.10 -3.37 13.36
C ASP A 98 -26.44 -4.14 12.07
N SER A 99 -25.51 -4.93 11.55
CA SER A 99 -25.73 -5.77 10.37
C SER A 99 -26.85 -6.80 10.62
N GLY A 100 -26.87 -7.47 11.79
CA GLY A 100 -27.95 -8.36 12.19
C GLY A 100 -29.31 -7.66 12.22
N HIS A 101 -29.37 -6.48 12.84
CA HIS A 101 -30.60 -5.66 12.91
C HIS A 101 -31.12 -5.26 11.53
N ILE A 102 -30.20 -4.85 10.62
CA ILE A 102 -30.57 -4.51 9.24
C ILE A 102 -31.18 -5.72 8.52
N GLN A 103 -30.56 -6.90 8.66
CA GLN A 103 -31.03 -8.14 8.04
C GLN A 103 -32.42 -8.56 8.58
N GLU A 104 -32.62 -8.53 9.90
CA GLU A 104 -33.91 -8.82 10.53
C GLU A 104 -35.01 -7.88 10.01
N SER A 105 -34.72 -6.57 9.98
CA SER A 105 -35.65 -5.53 9.50
C SER A 105 -36.01 -5.73 8.02
N GLU A 106 -35.03 -6.05 7.18
CA GLU A 106 -35.26 -6.32 5.76
C GLU A 106 -36.12 -7.57 5.52
N VAL A 107 -35.79 -8.64 6.23
CA VAL A 107 -36.49 -9.92 6.15
C VAL A 107 -37.95 -9.73 6.63
N GLU A 108 -38.14 -9.04 7.73
CA GLU A 108 -39.52 -8.74 8.22
C GLU A 108 -40.34 -7.95 7.17
N ARG A 109 -39.74 -6.92 6.57
CA ARG A 109 -40.38 -6.14 5.51
C ARG A 109 -40.74 -7.00 4.28
N LYS A 110 -39.83 -7.89 3.86
CA LYS A 110 -40.08 -8.83 2.75
C LYS A 110 -41.13 -9.85 3.14
N ASN A 111 -41.15 -10.37 4.37
CA ASN A 111 -42.07 -11.37 4.87
C ASN A 111 -43.49 -10.84 5.03
N ARG A 112 -43.69 -9.54 5.35
CA ARG A 112 -45.04 -8.92 5.32
C ARG A 112 -45.72 -9.05 3.93
N LYS A 113 -44.93 -8.91 2.83
CA LYS A 113 -45.42 -9.08 1.46
C LYS A 113 -45.62 -10.56 1.11
N ARG A 114 -44.71 -11.45 1.53
CA ARG A 114 -44.78 -12.88 1.27
C ARG A 114 -45.93 -13.54 1.97
N ARG A 115 -46.23 -13.19 3.24
CA ARG A 115 -47.42 -13.66 3.99
C ARG A 115 -48.68 -13.37 3.23
N ARG A 116 -48.82 -12.17 2.67
CA ARG A 116 -50.04 -11.77 1.86
C ARG A 116 -50.16 -12.59 0.58
N ARG A 117 -49.05 -13.20 0.09
CA ARG A 117 -49.02 -13.99 -1.14
C ARG A 117 -48.99 -15.50 -0.88
N GLY A 118 -49.07 -15.95 0.36
CA GLY A 118 -48.97 -17.36 0.73
C GLY A 118 -47.62 -18.01 0.39
N GLN A 119 -46.54 -17.21 0.30
CA GLN A 119 -45.21 -17.68 -0.01
C GLN A 119 -44.45 -18.04 1.26
N GLU A 120 -43.49 -18.98 1.14
CA GLU A 120 -42.54 -19.34 2.23
C GLU A 120 -41.82 -18.12 2.77
N LEU A 121 -41.64 -18.05 4.09
CA LEU A 121 -40.99 -16.93 4.76
C LEU A 121 -39.48 -17.06 4.65
N LEU A 122 -38.83 -15.92 4.48
CA LEU A 122 -37.38 -15.80 4.49
C LEU A 122 -36.88 -15.77 5.94
N THR A 123 -35.64 -16.26 6.16
CA THR A 123 -34.88 -16.10 7.40
C THR A 123 -33.70 -15.16 7.16
N PRO A 124 -33.30 -14.37 8.17
CA PRO A 124 -32.05 -13.59 8.08
C PRO A 124 -30.84 -14.54 8.06
N ILE A 125 -29.73 -14.08 7.47
CA ILE A 125 -28.46 -14.83 7.48
C ILE A 125 -28.06 -15.09 8.94
N TYR A 126 -28.17 -14.05 9.77
CA TYR A 126 -28.04 -14.12 11.22
C TYR A 126 -28.82 -12.97 11.89
N THR A 127 -29.05 -13.12 13.17
CA THR A 127 -29.78 -12.17 14.02
C THR A 127 -28.81 -11.36 14.90
N VAL A 128 -29.33 -10.33 15.60
CA VAL A 128 -28.57 -9.60 16.64
C VAL A 128 -28.10 -10.56 17.73
N ASP A 129 -28.94 -11.53 18.11
CA ASP A 129 -28.57 -12.54 19.12
C ASP A 129 -27.45 -13.46 18.64
N ASP A 130 -27.46 -13.88 17.36
CA ASP A 130 -26.36 -14.65 16.76
C ASP A 130 -25.05 -13.85 16.79
N ALA A 131 -25.10 -12.55 16.51
CA ALA A 131 -23.96 -11.66 16.60
C ALA A 131 -23.41 -11.59 18.03
N ALA A 132 -24.30 -11.45 19.04
CA ALA A 132 -23.92 -11.43 20.44
C ALA A 132 -23.30 -12.76 20.91
N GLN A 133 -23.77 -13.91 20.38
CA GLN A 133 -23.12 -15.21 20.65
C GLN A 133 -21.71 -15.28 20.04
N ALA A 134 -21.52 -14.82 18.78
CA ALA A 134 -20.23 -14.82 18.14
C ALA A 134 -19.19 -13.99 18.92
N MET A 135 -19.60 -12.86 19.51
CA MET A 135 -18.69 -12.00 20.31
C MET A 135 -18.08 -12.72 21.51
N LYS A 136 -18.68 -13.80 22.04
CA LYS A 136 -18.10 -14.59 23.14
C LYS A 136 -16.84 -15.35 22.76
N GLN A 137 -16.64 -15.61 21.47
CA GLN A 137 -15.49 -16.35 20.94
C GLN A 137 -14.31 -15.43 20.63
N PHE A 138 -14.49 -14.10 20.60
CA PHE A 138 -13.42 -13.17 20.31
C PHE A 138 -12.33 -13.19 21.39
N ARG A 139 -11.08 -13.09 20.95
CA ARG A 139 -9.85 -12.99 21.75
C ARG A 139 -9.04 -11.80 21.27
N ARG A 140 -8.71 -10.90 22.21
CA ARG A 140 -7.99 -9.67 21.91
C ARG A 140 -6.50 -9.95 21.71
N MET A 141 -5.96 -9.46 20.60
CA MET A 141 -4.54 -9.46 20.28
C MET A 141 -3.95 -8.08 20.48
N VAL A 142 -2.68 -8.05 20.83
CA VAL A 142 -1.86 -6.84 20.87
C VAL A 142 -1.00 -6.80 19.61
N TYR A 143 -0.83 -5.63 19.01
CA TYR A 143 0.10 -5.47 17.90
C TYR A 143 1.51 -5.85 18.31
N ASP A 144 2.25 -6.43 17.37
CA ASP A 144 3.67 -6.80 17.47
C ASP A 144 3.98 -7.95 18.45
N GLU A 145 3.00 -8.46 19.18
CA GLU A 145 3.18 -9.62 20.05
C GLU A 145 2.91 -10.94 19.30
N GLU A 146 3.80 -11.91 19.47
CA GLU A 146 3.62 -13.26 18.93
C GLU A 146 2.81 -14.11 19.89
N LEU A 147 1.85 -14.86 19.33
CA LEU A 147 1.06 -15.85 20.03
C LEU A 147 1.25 -17.22 19.38
N GLU A 148 1.58 -18.26 20.15
CA GLU A 148 1.49 -19.64 19.72
C GLU A 148 0.02 -20.04 19.71
N LEU A 149 -0.56 -20.24 18.50
CA LEU A 149 -1.94 -20.67 18.33
C LEU A 149 -2.10 -22.17 18.64
N PHE A 150 -1.19 -22.96 18.11
CA PHE A 150 -1.08 -24.40 18.22
C PHE A 150 0.40 -24.79 18.14
N PRO A 151 0.80 -25.98 18.62
CA PRO A 151 2.18 -26.45 18.46
C PRO A 151 2.63 -26.34 17.00
N GLY A 152 3.70 -25.61 16.75
CA GLY A 152 4.23 -25.33 15.41
C GLY A 152 3.47 -24.27 14.60
N MET A 153 2.51 -23.57 15.21
CA MET A 153 1.81 -22.45 14.55
C MET A 153 1.83 -21.21 15.42
N ARG A 154 2.42 -20.12 14.92
CA ARG A 154 2.50 -18.81 15.60
C ARG A 154 1.88 -17.73 14.76
N VAL A 155 1.27 -16.75 15.41
CA VAL A 155 0.67 -15.58 14.74
C VAL A 155 1.15 -14.28 15.37
N ARG A 156 1.22 -13.24 14.55
CA ARG A 156 1.45 -11.85 14.98
C ARG A 156 0.59 -10.92 14.13
N PHE A 157 0.01 -9.92 14.79
CA PHE A 157 -0.78 -8.87 14.14
C PHE A 157 0.07 -7.60 14.05
N ARG A 158 0.11 -6.97 12.87
CA ARG A 158 0.83 -5.73 12.61
C ARG A 158 -0.15 -4.68 12.09
N ASP A 159 0.08 -3.40 12.39
CA ASP A 159 -0.82 -2.35 11.91
C ASP A 159 -0.86 -2.30 10.39
N ALA A 160 -2.06 -2.34 9.81
CA ALA A 160 -2.29 -2.28 8.36
C ALA A 160 -2.56 -0.86 7.85
N GLY A 161 -2.73 0.13 8.74
CA GLY A 161 -2.94 1.52 8.38
C GLY A 161 -4.21 1.82 7.60
N HIS A 162 -5.20 0.90 7.59
CA HIS A 162 -6.42 1.02 6.79
C HIS A 162 -7.57 1.69 7.55
N ILE A 163 -7.95 1.11 8.66
CA ILE A 163 -8.84 1.68 9.67
C ILE A 163 -8.27 1.41 11.06
N LEU A 164 -8.75 2.10 12.07
CA LEU A 164 -8.28 1.87 13.43
C LEU A 164 -8.49 0.40 13.84
N GLY A 165 -7.41 -0.24 14.26
CA GLY A 165 -7.44 -1.66 14.63
C GLY A 165 -7.19 -2.65 13.49
N ALA A 166 -7.10 -2.19 12.24
CA ALA A 166 -6.82 -3.06 11.10
C ALA A 166 -5.42 -3.68 11.18
N ALA A 167 -5.31 -4.94 10.79
CA ALA A 167 -4.08 -5.69 10.95
C ALA A 167 -3.67 -6.46 9.68
N ILE A 168 -2.37 -6.42 9.43
CA ILE A 168 -1.66 -7.43 8.65
C ILE A 168 -1.47 -8.64 9.57
N VAL A 169 -1.75 -9.83 9.07
CA VAL A 169 -1.58 -11.08 9.82
C VAL A 169 -0.33 -11.81 9.31
N GLU A 170 0.64 -12.02 10.18
CA GLU A 170 1.80 -12.88 9.94
C GLU A 170 1.53 -14.22 10.64
N LEU A 171 1.51 -15.32 9.86
CA LEU A 171 1.29 -16.68 10.35
C LEU A 171 2.49 -17.57 9.98
N TRP A 172 3.17 -18.12 10.98
CA TRP A 172 4.24 -19.10 10.80
C TRP A 172 3.67 -20.49 11.02
N VAL A 173 3.96 -21.37 10.07
CA VAL A 173 3.52 -22.77 10.08
C VAL A 173 4.74 -23.68 9.94
N GLU A 174 4.96 -24.54 10.91
CA GLU A 174 6.04 -25.51 10.93
C GLU A 174 5.54 -26.88 10.48
N GLU A 175 6.14 -27.46 9.44
CA GLU A 175 5.89 -28.80 8.93
C GLU A 175 7.21 -29.51 8.67
N GLU A 176 7.39 -30.71 9.23
CA GLU A 176 8.58 -31.57 8.99
C GLU A 176 9.93 -30.90 9.30
N GLY A 177 9.93 -29.88 10.18
CA GLY A 177 11.13 -29.13 10.57
C GLY A 177 11.39 -27.85 9.75
N ASP A 178 10.60 -27.62 8.70
CA ASP A 178 10.63 -26.37 7.91
C ASP A 178 9.53 -25.42 8.36
N THR A 179 9.83 -24.13 8.42
CA THR A 179 8.86 -23.08 8.76
C THR A 179 8.46 -22.30 7.50
N THR A 180 7.17 -22.23 7.22
CA THR A 180 6.61 -21.37 6.17
C THR A 180 5.95 -20.14 6.79
N LYS A 181 6.35 -18.95 6.36
CA LYS A 181 5.74 -17.68 6.78
C LYS A 181 4.70 -17.23 5.77
N CYS A 182 3.44 -17.23 6.17
CA CYS A 182 2.32 -16.66 5.42
C CYS A 182 2.01 -15.26 5.93
N VAL A 183 1.85 -14.30 5.02
CA VAL A 183 1.45 -12.94 5.34
C VAL A 183 0.14 -12.64 4.62
N PHE A 184 -0.84 -12.16 5.37
CA PHE A 184 -2.12 -11.68 4.85
C PHE A 184 -2.18 -10.17 5.09
N SER A 185 -2.23 -9.39 4.03
CA SER A 185 -2.24 -7.94 4.14
C SER A 185 -3.49 -7.40 4.87
N GLY A 186 -4.60 -8.15 4.87
CA GLY A 186 -5.90 -7.53 5.04
C GLY A 186 -6.07 -6.43 4.00
N ASP A 187 -6.77 -5.37 4.37
CA ASP A 187 -6.78 -4.13 3.60
C ASP A 187 -5.65 -3.23 4.06
N LEU A 188 -4.87 -2.71 3.13
CA LEU A 188 -3.75 -1.82 3.40
C LEU A 188 -4.18 -0.36 3.28
N GLY A 189 -3.70 0.45 4.20
CA GLY A 189 -3.90 1.89 4.14
C GLY A 189 -2.81 2.61 3.35
N ASN A 190 -3.07 3.88 3.12
CA ASN A 190 -2.06 4.79 2.57
C ASN A 190 -1.16 5.32 3.69
N LEU A 191 0.04 5.79 3.33
CA LEU A 191 0.90 6.54 4.24
C LEU A 191 0.29 7.91 4.58
N ASP A 192 0.66 8.47 5.72
CA ASP A 192 0.23 9.79 6.20
C ASP A 192 -1.31 9.97 6.25
N GLN A 193 -2.03 8.93 6.65
CA GLN A 193 -3.46 9.02 6.96
C GLN A 193 -3.64 9.65 8.36
N PRO A 194 -4.57 10.58 8.53
CA PRO A 194 -4.84 11.12 9.86
C PRO A 194 -5.42 10.04 10.79
N ILE A 195 -5.18 10.18 12.08
CA ILE A 195 -5.70 9.36 13.19
C ILE A 195 -5.00 8.01 13.33
N ILE A 196 -4.70 7.31 12.23
CA ILE A 196 -4.17 5.94 12.22
C ILE A 196 -2.68 5.91 11.91
N GLN A 197 -1.99 4.87 12.39
CA GLN A 197 -0.58 4.65 12.07
C GLN A 197 -0.42 4.25 10.59
N ASP A 198 0.78 4.50 10.05
CA ASP A 198 1.13 3.97 8.74
C ASP A 198 1.17 2.43 8.74
N PRO A 199 0.91 1.79 7.57
CA PRO A 199 1.06 0.35 7.45
C PRO A 199 2.45 -0.11 7.85
N THR A 200 2.53 -1.12 8.70
CA THR A 200 3.81 -1.73 9.09
C THR A 200 4.45 -2.41 7.88
N PHE A 201 5.73 -2.13 7.65
CA PHE A 201 6.49 -2.81 6.62
C PHE A 201 6.92 -4.20 7.09
N ILE A 202 6.64 -5.21 6.26
CA ILE A 202 7.02 -6.60 6.51
C ILE A 202 8.28 -6.90 5.68
N SER A 203 9.25 -7.57 6.29
CA SER A 203 10.56 -7.82 5.65
C SER A 203 10.60 -9.07 4.79
N GLU A 204 9.76 -10.07 5.08
CA GLU A 204 9.80 -11.36 4.39
C GLU A 204 8.47 -12.10 4.47
N ALA A 205 8.17 -12.88 3.43
CA ALA A 205 7.07 -13.83 3.37
C ALA A 205 7.40 -14.94 2.37
N ASP A 206 7.14 -16.19 2.73
CA ASP A 206 7.16 -17.29 1.76
C ASP A 206 5.89 -17.26 0.90
N VAL A 207 4.77 -16.89 1.52
CA VAL A 207 3.48 -16.72 0.88
C VAL A 207 2.86 -15.40 1.32
N LEU A 208 2.50 -14.57 0.37
CA LEU A 208 1.82 -13.31 0.61
C LEU A 208 0.44 -13.33 -0.06
N VAL A 209 -0.61 -13.04 0.70
CA VAL A 209 -1.96 -12.73 0.20
C VAL A 209 -2.14 -11.23 0.34
N ILE A 210 -2.35 -10.53 -0.78
CA ILE A 210 -2.41 -9.05 -0.82
C ILE A 210 -3.68 -8.56 -1.50
N GLU A 211 -4.25 -7.49 -0.93
CA GLU A 211 -5.36 -6.75 -1.54
C GLU A 211 -4.95 -6.08 -2.86
N SER A 212 -5.95 -5.77 -3.68
CA SER A 212 -5.76 -5.05 -4.94
C SER A 212 -6.93 -4.14 -5.32
N THR A 213 -7.62 -3.58 -4.32
CA THR A 213 -8.78 -2.69 -4.54
C THR A 213 -8.46 -1.57 -5.53
N TYR A 214 -7.31 -0.94 -5.37
CA TYR A 214 -6.77 0.07 -6.29
C TYR A 214 -5.48 -0.37 -7.00
N GLY A 215 -5.28 -1.66 -7.24
CA GLY A 215 -4.06 -2.23 -7.79
C GLY A 215 -3.62 -1.69 -9.17
N ILE A 216 -4.55 -1.08 -9.93
CA ILE A 216 -4.29 -0.46 -11.25
C ILE A 216 -4.64 1.04 -11.29
N ARG A 217 -4.86 1.66 -10.13
CA ARG A 217 -5.28 3.08 -10.06
C ARG A 217 -4.45 3.81 -9.02
N THR A 218 -4.15 5.07 -9.29
CA THR A 218 -3.56 6.01 -8.34
C THR A 218 -4.61 6.99 -7.85
N HIS A 219 -4.48 7.43 -6.60
CA HIS A 219 -5.35 8.47 -6.06
C HIS A 219 -4.91 9.84 -6.60
N GLU A 220 -5.84 10.52 -7.25
CA GLU A 220 -5.59 11.89 -7.70
C GLU A 220 -5.42 12.82 -6.48
N ASN A 221 -4.36 13.64 -6.50
CA ASN A 221 -4.13 14.78 -5.60
C ASN A 221 -4.37 14.54 -4.09
N ARG A 222 -3.66 13.58 -3.48
CA ARG A 222 -3.71 13.42 -2.01
C ARG A 222 -3.20 14.67 -1.28
N SER A 223 -2.16 15.32 -1.81
CA SER A 223 -1.59 16.55 -1.25
C SER A 223 -2.56 17.75 -1.27
N GLY A 224 -3.51 17.78 -2.19
CA GLY A 224 -4.50 18.88 -2.32
C GLY A 224 -5.88 18.55 -1.76
N ARG A 225 -6.04 17.41 -1.02
CA ARG A 225 -7.37 16.98 -0.52
C ARG A 225 -7.98 17.95 0.51
N MET A 226 -7.14 18.52 1.37
CA MET A 226 -7.58 19.46 2.42
C MET A 226 -8.02 20.79 1.81
N GLU A 227 -7.23 21.32 0.88
CA GLU A 227 -7.55 22.54 0.13
C GLU A 227 -8.85 22.34 -0.66
N ARG A 228 -9.00 21.17 -1.32
CA ARG A 228 -10.20 20.87 -2.08
C ARG A 228 -11.43 20.72 -1.18
N LEU A 229 -11.29 20.11 -0.01
CA LEU A 229 -12.37 20.05 0.98
C LEU A 229 -12.77 21.44 1.44
N ALA A 230 -11.80 22.32 1.75
CA ALA A 230 -12.05 23.69 2.14
C ALA A 230 -12.77 24.49 1.04
N GLU A 231 -12.37 24.35 -0.24
CA GLU A 231 -13.03 24.98 -1.37
C GLU A 231 -14.51 24.54 -1.50
N VAL A 232 -14.78 23.24 -1.38
CA VAL A 232 -16.14 22.68 -1.48
C VAL A 232 -17.01 23.19 -0.34
N VAL A 233 -16.47 23.20 0.88
CA VAL A 233 -17.17 23.74 2.07
C VAL A 233 -17.47 25.21 1.87
N ASN A 234 -16.47 26.04 1.62
CA ASN A 234 -16.60 27.51 1.50
C ASN A 234 -17.59 27.85 0.39
N SER A 235 -17.41 27.27 -0.81
CA SER A 235 -18.32 27.55 -1.94
C SER A 235 -19.76 27.13 -1.68
N THR A 236 -20.00 26.10 -0.87
CA THR A 236 -21.35 25.65 -0.50
C THR A 236 -21.97 26.61 0.50
N MET A 237 -21.22 27.05 1.50
CA MET A 237 -21.69 28.00 2.53
C MET A 237 -21.96 29.39 1.93
N GLU A 238 -21.11 29.87 1.02
CA GLU A 238 -21.35 31.12 0.27
C GLU A 238 -22.66 31.11 -0.53
N ARG A 239 -23.05 29.96 -1.09
CA ARG A 239 -24.33 29.80 -1.77
C ARG A 239 -25.52 29.64 -0.81
N GLY A 240 -25.29 29.60 0.50
CA GLY A 240 -26.30 29.36 1.51
C GLY A 240 -26.91 27.95 1.43
N GLY A 241 -26.15 26.96 0.99
CA GLY A 241 -26.59 25.57 0.84
C GLY A 241 -26.21 24.67 2.01
N ASN A 242 -26.72 23.43 1.98
CA ASN A 242 -26.27 22.33 2.82
C ASN A 242 -25.20 21.52 2.07
N LEU A 243 -24.17 21.08 2.78
CA LEU A 243 -23.19 20.11 2.31
C LEU A 243 -23.56 18.72 2.83
N LEU A 244 -23.84 17.80 1.92
CA LEU A 244 -24.18 16.41 2.24
C LEU A 244 -23.00 15.52 1.87
N ILE A 245 -22.51 14.75 2.82
CA ILE A 245 -21.36 13.86 2.63
C ILE A 245 -21.79 12.43 2.95
N PRO A 246 -22.12 11.63 1.92
CA PRO A 246 -22.26 10.19 2.08
C PRO A 246 -20.92 9.60 2.57
N ALA A 247 -20.90 9.01 3.75
CA ALA A 247 -19.69 8.46 4.35
C ALA A 247 -19.96 7.10 4.99
N PHE A 248 -18.99 6.20 4.95
CA PHE A 248 -19.04 4.97 5.75
C PHE A 248 -19.02 5.34 7.24
N ALA A 249 -19.77 4.61 8.03
CA ALA A 249 -19.88 4.87 9.47
C ALA A 249 -18.53 4.67 10.21
N LEU A 250 -17.71 3.75 9.70
CA LEU A 250 -16.42 3.39 10.25
C LEU A 250 -15.28 3.87 9.34
N GLY A 251 -14.30 4.54 9.91
CA GLY A 251 -13.12 5.10 9.28
C GLY A 251 -13.39 6.45 8.60
N ARG A 252 -14.15 6.47 7.50
CA ARG A 252 -14.37 7.67 6.68
C ARG A 252 -15.05 8.83 7.41
N THR A 253 -16.02 8.55 8.26
CA THR A 253 -16.67 9.60 9.06
C THR A 253 -15.69 10.24 10.02
N GLN A 254 -14.82 9.46 10.65
CA GLN A 254 -13.82 9.95 11.59
C GLN A 254 -12.72 10.77 10.89
N ASP A 255 -12.26 10.32 9.72
CA ASP A 255 -11.28 11.08 8.89
C ASP A 255 -11.82 12.45 8.48
N LEU A 256 -13.09 12.51 8.07
CA LEU A 256 -13.74 13.76 7.68
C LEU A 256 -13.94 14.70 8.85
N LEU A 257 -14.33 14.17 10.02
CA LEU A 257 -14.45 14.96 11.25
C LEU A 257 -13.12 15.60 11.62
N TYR A 258 -12.06 14.81 11.65
CA TYR A 258 -10.71 15.28 11.90
C TYR A 258 -10.29 16.36 10.88
N SER A 259 -10.51 16.10 9.59
CA SER A 259 -10.14 17.03 8.51
C SER A 259 -10.89 18.34 8.60
N LEU A 260 -12.20 18.30 8.83
CA LEU A 260 -13.02 19.50 9.02
C LEU A 260 -12.57 20.28 10.26
N ARG A 261 -12.23 19.57 11.35
CA ARG A 261 -11.70 20.19 12.56
C ARG A 261 -10.39 20.91 12.31
N VAL A 262 -9.42 20.28 11.65
CA VAL A 262 -8.14 20.90 11.30
C VAL A 262 -8.36 22.16 10.46
N LEU A 263 -9.20 22.08 9.44
CA LEU A 263 -9.51 23.25 8.58
C LEU A 263 -10.18 24.41 9.35
N GLN A 264 -11.01 24.10 10.37
CA GLN A 264 -11.59 25.12 11.24
C GLN A 264 -10.54 25.75 12.18
N ASP A 265 -9.67 24.94 12.78
CA ASP A 265 -8.62 25.39 13.69
C ASP A 265 -7.60 26.28 12.95
N GLU A 266 -7.34 26.00 11.67
CA GLU A 266 -6.48 26.82 10.78
C GLU A 266 -7.19 28.04 10.18
N GLY A 267 -8.50 28.18 10.41
CA GLY A 267 -9.30 29.30 9.87
C GLY A 267 -9.53 29.25 8.35
N LEU A 268 -9.31 28.10 7.73
CA LEU A 268 -9.50 27.88 6.29
C LEU A 268 -10.97 27.67 5.89
N ILE A 269 -11.81 27.26 6.84
CA ILE A 269 -13.27 27.20 6.71
C ILE A 269 -13.93 27.89 7.90
N PRO A 270 -15.16 28.43 7.74
CA PRO A 270 -15.88 29.04 8.86
C PRO A 270 -16.26 28.01 9.92
N GLN A 271 -16.66 28.47 11.10
CA GLN A 271 -17.30 27.60 12.07
C GLN A 271 -18.64 27.12 11.52
N LEU A 272 -18.85 25.81 11.49
CA LEU A 272 -19.98 25.12 10.83
C LEU A 272 -20.70 24.21 11.82
N ASN A 273 -22.00 24.14 11.70
CA ASN A 273 -22.77 23.08 12.35
C ASN A 273 -22.60 21.77 11.55
N ILE A 274 -21.85 20.85 12.11
CA ILE A 274 -21.57 19.53 11.53
C ILE A 274 -22.44 18.50 12.22
N TYR A 275 -23.23 17.76 11.46
CA TYR A 275 -24.13 16.73 11.96
C TYR A 275 -23.68 15.35 11.48
N ILE A 276 -23.42 14.47 12.45
CA ILE A 276 -23.19 13.04 12.21
C ILE A 276 -24.54 12.35 12.36
N ASP A 277 -25.22 12.12 11.23
CA ASP A 277 -26.55 11.50 11.23
C ASP A 277 -26.47 10.01 10.88
N SER A 278 -25.82 9.26 11.78
CA SER A 278 -25.66 7.82 11.74
C SER A 278 -25.40 7.27 13.14
N PRO A 279 -26.35 6.54 13.76
CA PRO A 279 -26.13 5.94 15.09
C PRO A 279 -24.93 5.01 15.14
N LEU A 280 -24.66 4.27 14.04
CA LEU A 280 -23.49 3.42 13.95
C LEU A 280 -22.20 4.25 13.93
N ALA A 281 -22.16 5.36 13.18
CA ALA A 281 -20.99 6.24 13.16
C ALA A 281 -20.71 6.88 14.53
N THR A 282 -21.78 7.25 15.27
CA THR A 282 -21.64 7.74 16.65
C THR A 282 -20.96 6.72 17.54
N LYS A 283 -21.46 5.48 17.58
CA LYS A 283 -20.86 4.39 18.36
C LYS A 283 -19.43 4.06 17.90
N ALA A 284 -19.17 4.06 16.60
CA ALA A 284 -17.81 3.83 16.09
C ALA A 284 -16.86 4.93 16.56
N THR A 285 -17.31 6.18 16.60
CA THR A 285 -16.49 7.31 17.10
C THR A 285 -16.20 7.19 18.61
N GLU A 286 -17.15 6.71 19.40
CA GLU A 286 -16.93 6.39 20.82
C GLU A 286 -15.82 5.34 20.98
N VAL A 287 -15.87 4.25 20.21
CA VAL A 287 -14.80 3.23 20.20
C VAL A 287 -13.45 3.83 19.81
N PHE A 288 -13.39 4.72 18.82
CA PHE A 288 -12.15 5.43 18.46
C PHE A 288 -11.59 6.22 19.67
N GLN A 289 -12.44 6.94 20.37
CA GLN A 289 -12.02 7.73 21.56
C GLN A 289 -11.47 6.84 22.69
N GLU A 290 -12.09 5.69 22.94
CA GLU A 290 -11.63 4.71 23.94
C GLU A 290 -10.24 4.15 23.60
N HIS A 291 -9.90 4.07 22.33
CA HIS A 291 -8.65 3.53 21.82
C HIS A 291 -7.62 4.58 21.37
N ALA A 292 -7.66 5.80 21.89
CA ALA A 292 -6.75 6.89 21.50
C ALA A 292 -5.24 6.55 21.63
N ARG A 293 -4.88 5.48 22.34
CA ARG A 293 -3.48 5.03 22.49
C ARG A 293 -2.86 4.50 21.18
N VAL A 294 -3.69 4.00 20.26
CA VAL A 294 -3.24 3.46 18.97
C VAL A 294 -3.36 4.47 17.81
N PHE A 295 -3.71 5.73 18.10
CA PHE A 295 -3.68 6.80 17.11
C PHE A 295 -2.24 7.08 16.61
N ASP A 296 -2.13 7.80 15.51
CA ASP A 296 -0.87 8.38 15.06
C ASP A 296 -0.27 9.35 16.10
N TYR A 297 0.94 9.81 15.83
CA TYR A 297 1.65 10.69 16.77
C TYR A 297 0.95 12.04 16.95
N GLU A 298 0.49 12.64 15.85
CA GLU A 298 -0.13 13.96 15.79
C GLU A 298 -1.47 13.94 16.52
N THR A 299 -2.32 12.97 16.25
CA THR A 299 -3.63 12.85 16.91
C THR A 299 -3.49 12.52 18.40
N ARG A 300 -2.52 11.65 18.79
CA ARG A 300 -2.22 11.42 20.21
C ARG A 300 -1.75 12.68 20.92
N THR A 301 -0.98 13.51 20.25
CA THR A 301 -0.51 14.78 20.81
C THR A 301 -1.69 15.72 21.01
N MET A 302 -2.58 15.84 20.02
CA MET A 302 -3.82 16.62 20.15
C MET A 302 -4.66 16.18 21.36
N VAL A 303 -4.84 14.87 21.55
CA VAL A 303 -5.60 14.32 22.70
C VAL A 303 -4.90 14.61 24.03
N LYS A 304 -3.56 14.50 24.11
CA LYS A 304 -2.79 14.85 25.32
C LYS A 304 -2.90 16.32 25.70
N GLU A 305 -3.08 17.21 24.73
CA GLU A 305 -3.32 18.64 24.93
C GLU A 305 -4.77 18.96 25.30
N GLY A 306 -5.61 17.95 25.51
CA GLY A 306 -7.01 18.10 25.88
C GLY A 306 -7.93 18.49 24.72
N ARG A 307 -7.47 18.33 23.48
CA ARG A 307 -8.27 18.58 22.26
C ARG A 307 -8.77 17.24 21.72
N SER A 308 -10.09 17.13 21.54
CA SER A 308 -10.68 15.95 20.88
C SER A 308 -10.64 16.11 19.37
N PRO A 309 -10.21 15.09 18.61
CA PRO A 309 -10.31 15.12 17.14
C PRO A 309 -11.76 15.03 16.62
N PHE A 310 -12.70 14.56 17.46
CA PHE A 310 -14.09 14.25 17.07
C PHE A 310 -15.13 15.14 17.77
N GLU A 311 -14.76 15.87 18.80
CA GLU A 311 -15.66 16.72 19.57
C GLU A 311 -15.29 18.19 19.40
N ALA A 312 -16.27 19.00 19.06
CA ALA A 312 -16.19 20.45 19.03
C ALA A 312 -17.57 21.03 19.35
N PRO A 313 -17.67 22.29 19.81
CA PRO A 313 -18.96 22.89 20.16
C PRO A 313 -20.03 22.87 19.06
N HIS A 314 -19.60 22.73 17.82
CA HIS A 314 -20.48 22.72 16.64
C HIS A 314 -20.61 21.34 15.96
N VAL A 315 -20.12 20.28 16.58
CA VAL A 315 -20.29 18.90 16.13
C VAL A 315 -21.43 18.25 16.90
N HIS A 316 -22.43 17.76 16.18
CA HIS A 316 -23.67 17.22 16.75
C HIS A 316 -23.88 15.79 16.28
N TYR A 317 -24.09 14.88 17.21
CA TYR A 317 -24.41 13.48 16.94
C TYR A 317 -25.94 13.30 17.08
N THR A 318 -26.60 12.82 15.99
CA THR A 318 -28.05 12.61 16.00
C THR A 318 -28.38 11.13 16.25
N GLU A 319 -29.13 10.87 17.30
CA GLU A 319 -29.53 9.50 17.67
C GLU A 319 -30.94 9.16 17.17
N SER A 320 -31.90 10.06 17.38
CA SER A 320 -33.29 9.79 17.08
C SER A 320 -33.68 10.08 15.61
N VAL A 321 -34.75 9.40 15.16
CA VAL A 321 -35.33 9.66 13.85
C VAL A 321 -35.92 11.09 13.75
N GLN A 322 -36.43 11.60 14.86
CA GLN A 322 -37.01 12.96 14.94
C GLN A 322 -35.93 14.04 14.74
N GLU A 323 -34.77 13.87 15.32
CA GLU A 323 -33.64 14.78 15.11
C GLU A 323 -33.18 14.75 13.64
N SER A 324 -32.96 13.55 13.08
CA SER A 324 -32.64 13.37 11.68
C SER A 324 -33.67 14.06 10.73
N MET A 325 -34.95 13.91 11.02
CA MET A 325 -36.00 14.56 10.22
C MET A 325 -35.95 16.09 10.30
N ARG A 326 -35.58 16.68 11.43
CA ARG A 326 -35.46 18.14 11.56
C ARG A 326 -34.41 18.72 10.65
N LEU A 327 -33.30 18.01 10.41
CA LEU A 327 -32.25 18.44 9.49
C LEU A 327 -32.76 18.63 8.05
N ASN A 328 -33.73 17.84 7.63
CA ASN A 328 -34.33 17.95 6.29
C ASN A 328 -35.12 19.24 6.07
N SER A 329 -35.58 19.90 7.14
CA SER A 329 -36.34 21.16 7.08
C SER A 329 -35.41 22.40 7.01
N VAL A 330 -34.10 22.24 7.28
CA VAL A 330 -33.12 23.34 7.27
C VAL A 330 -32.73 23.64 5.82
N SER A 331 -32.82 24.91 5.45
CA SER A 331 -32.57 25.33 4.07
C SER A 331 -31.11 25.39 3.66
N GLY A 332 -30.20 25.65 4.60
CA GLY A 332 -28.78 25.75 4.31
C GLY A 332 -27.90 25.98 5.56
N GLY A 333 -26.58 25.99 5.39
CA GLY A 333 -25.60 26.23 6.43
C GLY A 333 -25.22 25.00 7.28
N LEU A 334 -25.63 23.79 6.86
CA LEU A 334 -25.28 22.55 7.54
C LEU A 334 -24.26 21.74 6.74
N VAL A 335 -23.39 21.05 7.47
CA VAL A 335 -22.62 19.90 6.97
C VAL A 335 -23.22 18.63 7.57
N ILE A 336 -23.68 17.70 6.73
CA ILE A 336 -24.33 16.46 7.17
C ILE A 336 -23.51 15.27 6.67
N LEU A 337 -22.88 14.56 7.61
CA LEU A 337 -22.24 13.27 7.36
C LEU A 337 -23.23 12.15 7.70
N SER A 338 -23.50 11.27 6.76
CA SER A 338 -24.48 10.21 7.00
C SER A 338 -24.16 8.95 6.19
N ALA A 339 -24.36 7.78 6.79
CA ALA A 339 -24.18 6.49 6.13
C ALA A 339 -25.39 6.18 5.20
N SER A 340 -25.16 5.46 4.08
CA SER A 340 -23.98 4.75 3.62
C SER A 340 -23.13 5.59 2.67
N GLY A 341 -21.84 5.25 2.56
CA GLY A 341 -20.89 5.96 1.69
C GLY A 341 -21.20 5.90 0.19
N MET A 342 -21.94 4.89 -0.28
CA MET A 342 -22.38 4.76 -1.67
C MET A 342 -23.84 5.26 -1.89
N ALA A 343 -24.43 5.86 -0.87
CA ALA A 343 -25.78 6.42 -0.86
C ALA A 343 -26.93 5.42 -1.14
N ASP A 344 -26.69 4.11 -1.05
CA ASP A 344 -27.70 3.08 -1.37
C ASP A 344 -28.62 2.73 -0.20
N ALA A 345 -28.20 2.99 1.01
CA ALA A 345 -28.91 2.68 2.25
C ALA A 345 -28.80 3.83 3.26
N GLY A 346 -29.47 3.68 4.39
CA GLY A 346 -29.33 4.58 5.53
C GLY A 346 -30.04 5.92 5.37
N ARG A 347 -29.77 6.78 6.38
CA ARG A 347 -30.40 8.10 6.51
C ARG A 347 -29.99 9.07 5.42
N ILE A 348 -28.81 8.89 4.83
CA ILE A 348 -28.32 9.73 3.72
C ILE A 348 -29.32 9.79 2.55
N LYS A 349 -30.07 8.71 2.26
CA LYS A 349 -31.08 8.70 1.20
C LYS A 349 -32.21 9.69 1.47
N HIS A 350 -32.59 9.88 2.72
CA HIS A 350 -33.60 10.88 3.09
C HIS A 350 -33.04 12.30 2.90
N HIS A 351 -31.80 12.54 3.33
CA HIS A 351 -31.14 13.83 3.12
C HIS A 351 -31.00 14.16 1.63
N LEU A 352 -30.58 13.19 0.82
CA LEU A 352 -30.47 13.35 -0.63
C LEU A 352 -31.86 13.68 -1.25
N LYS A 353 -32.92 12.96 -0.86
CA LYS A 353 -34.27 13.24 -1.34
C LYS A 353 -34.68 14.69 -1.09
N HIS A 354 -34.32 15.26 0.05
CA HIS A 354 -34.75 16.61 0.45
C HIS A 354 -33.78 17.72 -0.04
N ASN A 355 -32.58 17.40 -0.52
CA ASN A 355 -31.60 18.40 -0.91
C ASN A 355 -31.14 18.34 -2.38
N LEU A 356 -31.30 17.22 -3.10
CA LEU A 356 -30.81 17.10 -4.49
C LEU A 356 -31.45 18.10 -5.46
N TRP A 357 -32.69 18.50 -5.23
CA TRP A 357 -33.38 19.48 -6.06
C TRP A 357 -33.00 20.94 -5.74
N ARG A 358 -32.28 21.19 -4.65
CA ARG A 358 -31.84 22.52 -4.21
C ARG A 358 -30.55 22.91 -4.91
N ARG A 359 -30.55 23.97 -5.70
CA ARG A 359 -29.34 24.42 -6.43
C ARG A 359 -28.19 24.88 -5.54
N GLN A 360 -28.48 25.35 -4.33
CA GLN A 360 -27.50 25.81 -3.36
C GLN A 360 -26.77 24.63 -2.68
N ALA A 361 -27.43 23.48 -2.57
CA ALA A 361 -26.85 22.31 -1.91
C ALA A 361 -25.72 21.69 -2.71
N THR A 362 -24.80 21.06 -1.99
CA THR A 362 -23.73 20.24 -2.58
C THR A 362 -23.80 18.82 -2.00
N VAL A 363 -23.58 17.84 -2.85
CA VAL A 363 -23.29 16.46 -2.44
C VAL A 363 -21.81 16.20 -2.72
N LEU A 364 -21.04 15.89 -1.69
CA LEU A 364 -19.62 15.56 -1.79
C LEU A 364 -19.41 14.06 -1.64
N LEU A 365 -18.99 13.41 -2.72
CA LEU A 365 -18.66 11.99 -2.74
C LEU A 365 -17.18 11.82 -2.38
N VAL A 366 -16.91 11.09 -1.30
CA VAL A 366 -15.57 10.87 -0.76
C VAL A 366 -15.25 9.38 -0.76
N GLY A 367 -14.66 8.89 -1.83
CA GLY A 367 -14.31 7.49 -2.01
C GLY A 367 -15.00 6.81 -3.18
N TYR A 368 -14.70 5.53 -3.32
CA TYR A 368 -15.17 4.71 -4.44
C TYR A 368 -16.70 4.59 -4.47
N GLN A 369 -17.26 4.69 -5.67
CA GLN A 369 -18.68 4.50 -5.92
C GLN A 369 -18.88 3.31 -6.87
N ALA A 370 -19.38 2.19 -6.36
CA ALA A 370 -19.57 0.96 -7.12
C ALA A 370 -20.61 1.11 -8.21
N GLN A 371 -20.47 0.38 -9.31
CA GLN A 371 -21.46 0.35 -10.38
C GLN A 371 -22.86 -0.03 -9.85
N GLY A 372 -23.89 0.66 -10.37
CA GLY A 372 -25.30 0.42 -9.99
C GLY A 372 -25.74 1.18 -8.74
N THR A 373 -24.85 1.75 -7.94
CA THR A 373 -25.18 2.51 -6.73
C THR A 373 -25.76 3.89 -7.04
N LEU A 374 -26.49 4.47 -6.08
CA LEU A 374 -27.02 5.83 -6.21
C LEU A 374 -25.88 6.85 -6.29
N GLY A 375 -24.83 6.69 -5.46
CA GLY A 375 -23.65 7.54 -5.48
C GLY A 375 -22.97 7.55 -6.85
N ARG A 376 -22.81 6.36 -7.48
CA ARG A 376 -22.23 6.24 -8.82
C ARG A 376 -23.09 6.97 -9.88
N ARG A 377 -24.39 6.80 -9.85
CA ARG A 377 -25.28 7.51 -10.78
C ARG A 377 -25.20 9.03 -10.63
N LEU A 378 -25.08 9.53 -9.40
CA LEU A 378 -24.86 10.97 -9.15
C LEU A 378 -23.50 11.42 -9.68
N GLN A 379 -22.44 10.64 -9.46
CA GLN A 379 -21.09 10.89 -9.99
C GLN A 379 -21.06 10.94 -11.52
N ASP A 380 -21.79 10.03 -12.17
CA ASP A 380 -21.91 9.97 -13.64
C ASP A 380 -22.81 11.09 -14.22
N GLY A 381 -23.32 12.02 -13.38
CA GLY A 381 -24.07 13.19 -13.83
C GLY A 381 -25.53 12.96 -14.13
N ALA A 382 -26.19 11.97 -13.52
CA ALA A 382 -27.62 11.74 -13.66
C ALA A 382 -28.41 13.01 -13.34
N LYS A 383 -29.33 13.39 -14.20
CA LYS A 383 -30.21 14.58 -14.03
C LYS A 383 -31.40 14.31 -13.12
N GLU A 384 -31.79 13.05 -13.00
CA GLU A 384 -32.84 12.56 -12.13
C GLU A 384 -32.48 11.20 -11.56
N VAL A 385 -32.83 10.95 -10.31
CA VAL A 385 -32.59 9.68 -9.62
C VAL A 385 -33.84 9.22 -8.88
N ARG A 386 -34.02 7.90 -8.76
CA ARG A 386 -35.13 7.34 -7.99
C ARG A 386 -34.70 7.09 -6.55
N ILE A 387 -35.36 7.75 -5.60
CA ILE A 387 -35.15 7.58 -4.15
C ILE A 387 -36.45 7.24 -3.48
N HIS A 388 -36.52 6.14 -2.73
CA HIS A 388 -37.73 5.64 -2.06
C HIS A 388 -38.96 5.53 -2.98
N GLY A 389 -38.74 5.21 -4.26
CA GLY A 389 -39.80 5.07 -5.26
C GLY A 389 -40.19 6.35 -6.00
N GLU A 390 -39.72 7.50 -5.55
CA GLU A 390 -39.99 8.81 -6.16
C GLU A 390 -38.82 9.27 -7.04
N MET A 391 -39.14 9.94 -8.17
CA MET A 391 -38.16 10.59 -9.02
C MET A 391 -37.77 11.94 -8.41
N VAL A 392 -36.47 12.14 -8.19
CA VAL A 392 -35.89 13.36 -7.62
C VAL A 392 -34.97 14.00 -8.64
N LYS A 393 -35.20 15.26 -8.97
CA LYS A 393 -34.34 16.04 -9.87
C LYS A 393 -33.01 16.32 -9.19
N VAL A 394 -31.88 16.18 -9.92
CA VAL A 394 -30.55 16.55 -9.46
C VAL A 394 -30.21 17.95 -9.94
N ALA A 395 -30.40 18.94 -9.07
CA ALA A 395 -30.04 20.34 -9.28
C ALA A 395 -28.89 20.78 -8.35
N ALA A 396 -28.64 20.05 -7.26
CA ALA A 396 -27.51 20.23 -6.37
C ALA A 396 -26.18 20.02 -7.11
N LYS A 397 -25.11 20.67 -6.65
CA LYS A 397 -23.76 20.44 -7.14
C LYS A 397 -23.27 19.08 -6.65
N ILE A 398 -22.75 18.26 -7.56
CA ILE A 398 -22.11 16.99 -7.22
C ILE A 398 -20.61 17.19 -7.32
N GLU A 399 -19.90 16.98 -6.24
CA GLU A 399 -18.45 17.07 -6.13
C GLU A 399 -17.85 15.73 -5.73
N THR A 400 -16.62 15.45 -6.14
CA THR A 400 -15.90 14.23 -5.77
C THR A 400 -14.49 14.58 -5.32
N ILE A 401 -14.06 13.97 -4.23
CA ILE A 401 -12.67 14.03 -3.75
C ILE A 401 -12.20 12.59 -3.57
N SER A 402 -11.32 12.11 -4.43
CA SER A 402 -10.80 10.72 -4.39
C SER A 402 -9.72 10.50 -3.33
N GLY A 403 -9.02 11.57 -2.91
CA GLY A 403 -7.88 11.52 -1.97
C GLY A 403 -8.21 11.09 -0.53
N PHE A 404 -9.47 10.81 -0.22
CA PHE A 404 -9.93 10.28 1.07
C PHE A 404 -10.13 8.75 1.05
N SER A 405 -9.67 8.00 0.06
CA SER A 405 -9.76 6.54 0.10
C SER A 405 -8.91 5.97 1.25
N ALA A 406 -9.46 5.01 2.00
CA ALA A 406 -8.73 4.33 3.06
C ALA A 406 -7.73 3.31 2.51
N HIS A 407 -8.05 2.69 1.35
CA HIS A 407 -7.16 1.71 0.74
C HIS A 407 -5.94 2.36 0.12
N ALA A 408 -4.83 1.66 0.21
CA ALA A 408 -3.62 1.96 -0.53
C ALA A 408 -3.90 1.97 -2.04
N ASP A 409 -3.35 2.95 -2.74
CA ASP A 409 -3.37 2.96 -4.20
C ASP A 409 -2.25 2.10 -4.80
N GLN A 410 -2.19 1.99 -6.14
CA GLN A 410 -1.15 1.22 -6.83
C GLN A 410 0.26 1.59 -6.35
N GLY A 411 0.56 2.89 -6.23
CA GLY A 411 1.87 3.37 -5.81
C GLY A 411 2.20 2.97 -4.37
N ALA A 412 1.23 3.11 -3.46
CA ALA A 412 1.38 2.73 -2.06
C ALA A 412 1.51 1.21 -1.87
N LEU A 413 0.71 0.41 -2.60
CA LEU A 413 0.80 -1.05 -2.60
C LEU A 413 2.18 -1.53 -3.10
N LEU A 414 2.66 -0.98 -4.22
CA LEU A 414 4.00 -1.29 -4.74
C LEU A 414 5.09 -0.81 -3.77
N HIS A 415 4.93 0.37 -3.18
CA HIS A 415 5.87 0.87 -2.18
C HIS A 415 5.96 -0.08 -0.99
N TRP A 416 4.83 -0.59 -0.49
CA TRP A 416 4.80 -1.56 0.60
C TRP A 416 5.46 -2.89 0.19
N LEU A 417 5.15 -3.44 -0.99
CA LEU A 417 5.76 -4.66 -1.53
C LEU A 417 7.29 -4.53 -1.70
N ARG A 418 7.76 -3.36 -2.12
CA ARG A 418 9.18 -3.08 -2.32
C ARG A 418 10.00 -3.11 -1.02
N ARG A 419 9.35 -3.12 0.15
CA ARG A 419 10.02 -3.25 1.46
C ARG A 419 10.36 -4.68 1.85
N PHE A 420 9.78 -5.66 1.18
CA PHE A 420 10.17 -7.04 1.42
C PHE A 420 11.57 -7.34 0.89
N ARG A 421 12.38 -7.97 1.70
CA ARG A 421 13.65 -8.55 1.30
C ARG A 421 13.47 -9.85 0.53
N HIS A 422 12.42 -10.61 0.92
CA HIS A 422 12.05 -11.87 0.29
C HIS A 422 10.53 -12.00 0.22
N ILE A 423 10.03 -12.38 -0.97
CA ILE A 423 8.66 -12.87 -1.17
C ILE A 423 8.76 -14.10 -2.07
N GLY A 424 8.32 -15.25 -1.56
CA GLY A 424 8.32 -16.49 -2.33
C GLY A 424 7.22 -16.52 -3.39
N ARG A 425 5.98 -16.22 -3.01
CA ARG A 425 4.81 -16.19 -3.91
C ARG A 425 3.77 -15.19 -3.43
N VAL A 426 3.12 -14.52 -4.37
CA VAL A 426 2.02 -13.59 -4.09
C VAL A 426 0.69 -14.14 -4.63
N PHE A 427 -0.34 -14.12 -3.80
CA PHE A 427 -1.74 -14.26 -4.21
C PHE A 427 -2.40 -12.90 -4.16
N VAL A 428 -2.86 -12.41 -5.31
CA VAL A 428 -3.51 -11.10 -5.45
C VAL A 428 -5.01 -11.30 -5.34
N THR A 429 -5.60 -10.71 -4.32
CA THR A 429 -7.01 -10.87 -3.93
C THR A 429 -7.67 -9.52 -3.70
N HIS A 430 -8.90 -9.50 -3.21
CA HIS A 430 -9.63 -8.31 -2.76
C HIS A 430 -9.56 -7.14 -3.74
N GLY A 431 -10.00 -7.38 -4.97
CA GLY A 431 -10.06 -6.41 -6.07
C GLY A 431 -11.04 -6.88 -7.14
N GLU A 432 -11.54 -5.97 -7.95
CA GLU A 432 -12.26 -6.33 -9.17
C GLU A 432 -11.32 -7.10 -10.11
N LYS A 433 -11.86 -7.92 -10.99
CA LYS A 433 -11.10 -8.81 -11.86
C LYS A 433 -9.95 -8.11 -12.59
N GLU A 434 -10.23 -6.98 -13.21
CA GLU A 434 -9.23 -6.19 -13.94
C GLU A 434 -8.12 -5.68 -13.00
N SER A 435 -8.49 -5.31 -11.77
CA SER A 435 -7.54 -4.82 -10.76
C SER A 435 -6.63 -5.94 -10.28
N CYS A 436 -7.19 -7.12 -9.94
CA CYS A 436 -6.39 -8.28 -9.52
C CYS A 436 -5.39 -8.68 -10.59
N HIS A 437 -5.84 -8.88 -11.84
CA HIS A 437 -4.97 -9.32 -12.92
C HIS A 437 -3.93 -8.28 -13.31
N GLY A 438 -4.31 -7.01 -13.41
CA GLY A 438 -3.39 -5.92 -13.73
C GLY A 438 -2.32 -5.73 -12.65
N PHE A 439 -2.71 -5.83 -11.36
CA PHE A 439 -1.75 -5.73 -10.27
C PHE A 439 -0.83 -6.95 -10.17
N ALA A 440 -1.35 -8.17 -10.41
CA ALA A 440 -0.51 -9.37 -10.48
C ALA A 440 0.51 -9.29 -11.62
N GLU A 441 0.13 -8.75 -12.78
CA GLU A 441 1.07 -8.51 -13.88
C GLU A 441 2.14 -7.48 -13.50
N LEU A 442 1.74 -6.40 -12.84
CA LEU A 442 2.66 -5.38 -12.36
C LEU A 442 3.67 -5.95 -11.34
N ILE A 443 3.22 -6.80 -10.41
CA ILE A 443 4.11 -7.49 -9.46
C ILE A 443 5.11 -8.39 -10.20
N ARG A 444 4.65 -9.15 -11.19
CA ARG A 444 5.54 -10.02 -11.99
C ARG A 444 6.58 -9.21 -12.77
N THR A 445 6.18 -8.11 -13.38
CA THR A 445 7.06 -7.30 -14.24
C THR A 445 7.99 -6.40 -13.43
N GLU A 446 7.48 -5.72 -12.39
CA GLU A 446 8.24 -4.74 -11.60
C GLU A 446 9.10 -5.40 -10.51
N LEU A 447 8.56 -6.42 -9.83
CA LEU A 447 9.21 -7.03 -8.67
C LEU A 447 9.87 -8.38 -8.99
N GLN A 448 9.58 -8.96 -10.16
CA GLN A 448 10.05 -10.30 -10.55
C GLN A 448 9.68 -11.39 -9.53
N VAL A 449 8.49 -11.26 -8.94
CA VAL A 449 7.95 -12.20 -7.95
C VAL A 449 6.78 -12.96 -8.58
N PRO A 450 6.69 -14.29 -8.42
CA PRO A 450 5.54 -15.07 -8.87
C PRO A 450 4.25 -14.54 -8.23
N ALA A 451 3.34 -14.03 -9.03
CA ALA A 451 2.05 -13.50 -8.59
C ALA A 451 0.91 -14.21 -9.31
N LEU A 452 -0.07 -14.70 -8.55
CA LEU A 452 -1.23 -15.43 -9.03
C LEU A 452 -2.51 -14.72 -8.59
N VAL A 453 -3.55 -14.82 -9.39
CA VAL A 453 -4.90 -14.40 -9.03
C VAL A 453 -5.72 -15.66 -8.80
N PRO A 454 -6.05 -16.01 -7.55
CA PRO A 454 -6.85 -17.20 -7.27
C PRO A 454 -8.28 -17.02 -7.74
N LYS A 455 -8.89 -18.11 -8.16
CA LYS A 455 -10.33 -18.16 -8.41
C LYS A 455 -11.09 -18.53 -7.13
N LEU A 456 -12.36 -18.23 -7.13
CA LEU A 456 -13.26 -18.60 -6.05
C LEU A 456 -13.28 -20.14 -5.87
N ASP A 457 -13.17 -20.58 -4.63
CA ASP A 457 -13.07 -21.97 -4.17
C ASP A 457 -11.79 -22.72 -4.62
N GLU A 458 -10.83 -22.02 -5.24
CA GLU A 458 -9.55 -22.62 -5.67
C GLU A 458 -8.63 -22.90 -4.48
N SER A 459 -7.88 -24.01 -4.58
CA SER A 459 -6.92 -24.43 -3.56
C SER A 459 -5.52 -24.65 -4.13
N PHE A 460 -4.52 -24.36 -3.30
CA PHE A 460 -3.10 -24.49 -3.64
C PHE A 460 -2.40 -25.32 -2.57
N THR A 461 -1.66 -26.36 -2.99
CA THR A 461 -0.73 -27.06 -2.11
C THR A 461 0.59 -26.31 -2.12
N LEU A 462 1.04 -25.90 -0.95
CA LEU A 462 2.28 -25.17 -0.74
C LEU A 462 3.22 -26.11 0.02
N GLN A 463 4.32 -26.50 -0.60
CA GLN A 463 5.34 -27.31 0.07
C GLN A 463 6.17 -26.42 0.98
N ALA A 464 6.41 -26.86 2.22
CA ALA A 464 7.40 -26.26 3.09
C ALA A 464 8.76 -26.32 2.39
N GLY A 465 9.56 -25.26 2.50
CA GLY A 465 10.88 -25.24 1.84
C GLY A 465 10.84 -24.89 0.34
N THR A 466 9.73 -24.42 -0.23
CA THR A 466 9.76 -23.66 -1.49
C THR A 466 10.23 -22.22 -1.23
N THR A 467 11.30 -22.04 -0.47
CA THR A 467 12.30 -21.04 -0.75
C THR A 467 12.62 -21.21 -2.21
N MET A 468 12.49 -20.15 -2.99
CA MET A 468 12.66 -20.15 -4.43
C MET A 468 13.66 -21.21 -4.88
N SER A 469 13.20 -22.30 -5.52
CA SER A 469 13.98 -23.13 -6.40
C SER A 469 14.30 -22.32 -7.67
N GLY A 470 15.07 -21.27 -7.49
CA GLY A 470 15.46 -20.30 -8.49
C GLY A 470 16.71 -19.56 -8.09
N TRP A 471 17.21 -19.77 -6.88
CA TRP A 471 18.57 -19.37 -6.54
C TRP A 471 19.49 -20.37 -7.22
N ASP A 472 20.11 -19.89 -8.26
CA ASP A 472 21.09 -20.66 -9.01
C ASP A 472 22.15 -21.19 -8.02
N SER A 473 22.35 -22.51 -7.99
CA SER A 473 23.30 -23.19 -7.09
C SER A 473 24.71 -22.59 -7.14
N ARG A 474 25.03 -21.81 -8.17
CA ARG A 474 26.28 -21.07 -8.32
C ARG A 474 26.54 -20.07 -7.18
N TYR A 475 25.51 -19.58 -6.51
CA TYR A 475 25.60 -18.53 -5.48
C TYR A 475 25.45 -19.06 -4.05
N GLN A 476 25.38 -20.40 -3.85
CA GLN A 476 25.21 -21.03 -2.52
C GLN A 476 26.38 -20.75 -1.56
N ASP A 477 27.58 -20.54 -2.11
CA ASP A 477 28.80 -20.31 -1.33
C ASP A 477 29.11 -18.80 -1.14
N VAL A 478 28.21 -17.90 -1.51
CA VAL A 478 28.44 -16.46 -1.34
C VAL A 478 28.24 -16.10 0.13
N ASP A 479 29.34 -15.74 0.78
CA ASP A 479 29.35 -15.30 2.19
C ASP A 479 29.28 -13.77 2.25
N VAL A 480 28.18 -13.23 2.75
CA VAL A 480 27.97 -11.78 2.90
C VAL A 480 28.72 -11.32 4.16
N PRO A 481 29.71 -10.43 4.04
CA PRO A 481 30.45 -9.97 5.21
C PRO A 481 29.56 -9.39 6.30
N HIS A 482 29.84 -9.70 7.57
CA HIS A 482 29.03 -9.27 8.72
C HIS A 482 28.89 -7.75 8.87
N ASP A 483 29.89 -7.01 8.39
CA ASP A 483 29.93 -5.55 8.43
C ASP A 483 29.40 -4.89 7.15
N PHE A 484 28.90 -5.69 6.19
CA PHE A 484 28.31 -5.17 4.98
C PHE A 484 26.93 -4.55 5.27
N ALA A 485 26.75 -3.30 4.88
CA ALA A 485 25.48 -2.62 4.88
C ALA A 485 25.19 -2.10 3.46
N GLY A 486 24.16 -2.63 2.83
CA GLY A 486 23.85 -2.31 1.44
C GLY A 486 23.00 -3.35 0.74
N VAL A 487 23.01 -3.32 -0.58
CA VAL A 487 22.29 -4.26 -1.45
C VAL A 487 23.20 -4.83 -2.50
N TRP A 488 22.91 -6.07 -2.95
CA TRP A 488 23.61 -6.70 -4.07
C TRP A 488 22.63 -7.39 -5.00
N GLN A 489 22.97 -7.46 -6.27
CA GLN A 489 22.15 -8.08 -7.30
C GLN A 489 23.03 -8.63 -8.43
N VAL A 490 22.71 -9.83 -8.90
CA VAL A 490 23.19 -10.40 -10.15
C VAL A 490 21.99 -10.62 -11.06
N ALA A 491 22.08 -10.14 -12.29
CA ALA A 491 21.01 -10.28 -13.26
C ALA A 491 21.55 -10.67 -14.64
N LYS A 492 20.74 -11.42 -15.41
CA LYS A 492 20.97 -11.73 -16.82
C LYS A 492 19.89 -11.04 -17.63
N GLY A 493 20.24 -9.99 -18.36
CA GLY A 493 19.26 -9.06 -18.94
C GLY A 493 18.40 -8.45 -17.84
N LEU A 494 17.10 -8.61 -17.95
CA LEU A 494 16.13 -8.16 -16.92
C LEU A 494 15.83 -9.22 -15.85
N GLU A 495 16.24 -10.47 -16.03
CA GLU A 495 16.02 -11.56 -15.07
C GLU A 495 17.04 -11.50 -13.92
N ILE A 496 16.55 -11.57 -12.69
CA ILE A 496 17.39 -11.56 -11.48
C ILE A 496 17.80 -13.01 -11.16
N GLU A 497 19.12 -13.31 -11.21
CA GLU A 497 19.66 -14.61 -10.85
C GLU A 497 19.93 -14.72 -9.33
N PHE A 498 20.35 -13.62 -8.69
CA PHE A 498 20.66 -13.57 -7.27
C PHE A 498 20.59 -12.14 -6.74
N ARG A 499 20.06 -11.94 -5.55
CA ARG A 499 20.04 -10.63 -4.88
C ARG A 499 19.91 -10.75 -3.37
N GLY A 500 20.30 -9.71 -2.65
CA GLY A 500 20.08 -9.60 -1.22
C GLY A 500 20.28 -8.18 -0.72
N ALA A 501 19.92 -7.95 0.53
CA ALA A 501 20.14 -6.71 1.25
C ALA A 501 20.55 -7.01 2.69
N SER A 502 21.42 -6.17 3.27
CA SER A 502 21.89 -6.31 4.64
C SER A 502 22.13 -4.96 5.29
N GLY A 503 22.07 -4.91 6.61
CA GLY A 503 22.36 -3.74 7.42
C GLY A 503 21.35 -2.60 7.25
N LEU A 504 21.59 -1.51 7.98
CA LEU A 504 20.70 -0.37 8.05
C LEU A 504 21.02 0.68 6.98
N ALA A 505 20.02 1.11 6.23
CA ALA A 505 20.09 2.27 5.34
C ALA A 505 20.24 3.56 6.15
N GLN A 506 19.54 3.67 7.26
CA GLN A 506 19.62 4.81 8.18
C GLN A 506 19.67 4.32 9.63
N ARG A 507 20.84 4.41 10.27
CA ARG A 507 21.04 3.93 11.66
C ARG A 507 20.21 4.71 12.68
N ARG A 508 20.08 6.03 12.50
CA ARG A 508 19.32 6.90 13.40
C ARG A 508 17.86 6.49 13.53
N TYR A 509 17.25 6.05 12.43
CA TYR A 509 15.82 5.69 12.35
C TYR A 509 15.61 4.18 12.30
N ARG A 510 16.67 3.36 12.36
CA ARG A 510 16.66 1.90 12.24
C ARG A 510 15.95 1.41 10.97
N ILE A 511 16.20 2.09 9.85
CA ILE A 511 15.66 1.73 8.54
C ILE A 511 16.63 0.76 7.87
N ASP A 512 16.17 -0.45 7.55
CA ASP A 512 16.95 -1.48 6.86
C ASP A 512 17.21 -1.12 5.39
N ASN A 513 18.34 -1.61 4.84
CA ASN A 513 18.60 -1.60 3.41
C ASN A 513 17.62 -2.56 2.69
N HIS A 514 17.15 -2.14 1.52
CA HIS A 514 16.32 -2.95 0.62
C HIS A 514 16.60 -2.60 -0.85
N PHE A 515 16.10 -3.40 -1.81
CA PHE A 515 16.46 -3.27 -3.24
C PHE A 515 16.10 -1.93 -3.88
N TYR A 516 15.22 -1.17 -3.27
CA TYR A 516 14.82 0.18 -3.71
C TYR A 516 15.39 1.28 -2.81
N THR A 517 16.32 0.93 -1.90
CA THR A 517 17.10 1.94 -1.20
C THR A 517 17.90 2.73 -2.22
N LEU A 518 17.80 4.05 -2.14
CA LEU A 518 18.55 4.97 -2.99
C LEU A 518 19.96 5.13 -2.44
N PHE A 519 20.97 4.83 -3.24
CA PHE A 519 22.37 4.99 -2.89
C PHE A 519 23.01 6.11 -3.70
N ASN A 520 23.78 6.96 -3.04
CA ASN A 520 24.67 7.90 -3.71
C ASN A 520 25.69 7.12 -4.54
N LEU A 521 25.86 7.49 -5.80
CA LEU A 521 26.81 6.82 -6.70
C LEU A 521 28.27 7.23 -6.50
N GLY A 522 28.56 8.22 -5.68
CA GLY A 522 29.92 8.74 -5.51
C GLY A 522 30.54 9.12 -6.87
N SER A 523 31.79 8.73 -7.10
CA SER A 523 32.48 8.99 -8.37
C SER A 523 31.92 8.20 -9.57
N ALA A 524 31.13 7.15 -9.37
CA ALA A 524 30.51 6.38 -10.46
C ALA A 524 29.50 7.21 -11.30
N ARG A 525 28.98 8.33 -10.77
CA ARG A 525 28.12 9.26 -11.50
C ARG A 525 28.75 9.85 -12.77
N GLN A 526 30.10 9.83 -12.88
CA GLN A 526 30.82 10.26 -14.07
C GLN A 526 30.42 9.45 -15.34
N LEU A 527 30.03 8.18 -15.19
CA LEU A 527 29.51 7.39 -16.32
C LEU A 527 28.27 8.01 -16.91
N PHE A 528 27.36 8.54 -16.09
CA PHE A 528 26.12 9.14 -16.57
C PHE A 528 26.38 10.43 -17.36
N ALA A 529 27.37 11.22 -16.95
CA ALA A 529 27.82 12.38 -17.73
C ALA A 529 28.44 11.97 -19.08
N LYS A 530 29.23 10.89 -19.12
CA LYS A 530 29.75 10.33 -20.39
C LYS A 530 28.61 9.85 -21.30
N LEU A 531 27.65 9.13 -20.78
CA LEU A 531 26.49 8.64 -21.55
C LEU A 531 25.66 9.81 -22.10
N ALA A 532 25.47 10.88 -21.33
CA ALA A 532 24.77 12.08 -21.80
C ALA A 532 25.52 12.75 -22.97
N LEU A 533 26.84 12.90 -22.87
CA LEU A 533 27.67 13.43 -23.95
C LEU A 533 27.63 12.55 -25.20
N ALA A 534 27.80 11.23 -25.04
CA ALA A 534 27.73 10.29 -26.16
C ALA A 534 26.37 10.37 -26.89
N ARG A 535 25.28 10.52 -26.15
CA ARG A 535 23.97 10.67 -26.73
C ARG A 535 23.76 11.99 -27.45
N LEU A 536 24.29 13.10 -26.93
CA LEU A 536 24.26 14.39 -27.60
C LEU A 536 25.04 14.38 -28.92
N VAL A 537 26.18 13.63 -28.95
CA VAL A 537 26.95 13.42 -30.18
C VAL A 537 26.14 12.56 -31.16
N ALA A 538 25.58 11.44 -30.72
CA ALA A 538 24.76 10.58 -31.57
C ALA A 538 23.53 11.29 -32.17
N GLN A 539 23.00 12.30 -31.46
CA GLN A 539 21.92 13.17 -31.93
C GLN A 539 22.39 14.32 -32.87
N GLY A 540 23.71 14.43 -33.11
CA GLY A 540 24.28 15.54 -33.90
C GLY A 540 24.25 16.91 -33.22
N LYS A 541 24.01 16.96 -31.91
CA LYS A 541 23.97 18.21 -31.12
C LYS A 541 25.35 18.66 -30.65
N LEU A 542 26.35 17.76 -30.65
CA LEU A 542 27.74 18.02 -30.34
C LEU A 542 28.64 17.32 -31.36
N GLU A 543 29.82 17.93 -31.63
CA GLU A 543 30.84 17.32 -32.49
C GLU A 543 31.67 16.27 -31.73
N ALA A 544 31.90 15.10 -32.35
CA ALA A 544 32.62 13.97 -31.74
C ALA A 544 34.12 14.22 -31.45
N GLY A 545 34.75 15.17 -32.16
CA GLY A 545 36.21 15.35 -32.19
C GLY A 545 36.88 15.81 -30.89
N PHE A 546 36.10 16.08 -29.84
CA PHE A 546 36.60 16.58 -28.55
C PHE A 546 36.52 15.54 -27.42
N LEU A 547 36.07 14.34 -27.67
CA LEU A 547 35.81 13.35 -26.63
C LEU A 547 36.82 12.21 -26.69
N VAL A 548 37.82 12.27 -25.82
CA VAL A 548 38.76 11.14 -25.56
C VAL A 548 38.26 10.44 -24.31
N TRP A 549 37.47 9.38 -24.49
CA TRP A 549 36.81 8.64 -23.39
C TRP A 549 37.76 8.03 -22.37
N GLU A 550 39.06 7.85 -22.74
CA GLU A 550 40.05 7.17 -21.95
C GLU A 550 40.76 8.08 -20.93
N ASP A 551 40.52 9.40 -20.91
CA ASP A 551 41.21 10.31 -19.99
C ASP A 551 40.68 10.12 -18.55
N PRO A 552 41.46 9.49 -17.64
CA PRO A 552 41.06 9.22 -16.26
C PRO A 552 41.09 10.46 -15.35
N LYS A 553 41.65 11.59 -15.83
CA LYS A 553 41.79 12.84 -15.06
C LYS A 553 40.63 13.82 -15.37
N LEU A 554 39.84 13.54 -16.39
CA LEU A 554 38.79 14.44 -16.82
C LEU A 554 37.56 14.31 -15.94
N ASN A 555 37.13 15.45 -15.40
CA ASN A 555 35.83 15.53 -14.74
C ASN A 555 34.72 15.67 -15.79
N TRP A 556 34.00 14.58 -16.05
CA TRP A 556 33.01 14.52 -17.11
C TRP A 556 31.77 15.37 -16.84
N GLU A 557 31.41 15.63 -15.57
CA GLU A 557 30.33 16.53 -15.19
C GLU A 557 30.69 18.00 -15.52
N GLU A 558 31.93 18.40 -15.23
CA GLU A 558 32.44 19.72 -15.61
C GLU A 558 32.56 19.86 -17.13
N LYS A 559 33.01 18.81 -17.82
CA LYS A 559 33.08 18.78 -19.27
C LYS A 559 31.69 18.93 -19.89
N LEU A 560 30.70 18.20 -19.37
CA LEU A 560 29.31 18.33 -19.81
C LEU A 560 28.77 19.73 -19.59
N SER A 561 28.99 20.32 -18.40
CA SER A 561 28.59 21.70 -18.10
C SER A 561 29.25 22.74 -19.00
N THR A 562 30.50 22.50 -19.43
CA THR A 562 31.22 23.42 -20.34
C THR A 562 30.68 23.32 -21.77
N LEU A 563 30.33 22.14 -22.24
CA LEU A 563 29.89 21.89 -23.62
C LEU A 563 28.42 22.24 -23.85
N VAL A 564 27.61 22.16 -22.81
CA VAL A 564 26.19 22.51 -22.82
C VAL A 564 26.01 23.77 -21.97
N ALA A 565 26.34 24.91 -22.56
CA ALA A 565 26.24 26.22 -21.88
C ALA A 565 24.81 26.47 -21.36
N ASP A 566 24.70 27.12 -20.20
CA ASP A 566 23.45 27.58 -19.57
C ASP A 566 22.53 26.50 -19.00
N THR A 567 22.93 25.20 -19.02
CA THR A 567 22.15 24.12 -18.40
C THR A 567 23.01 23.33 -17.40
N PRO A 568 22.61 23.19 -16.14
CA PRO A 568 23.34 22.35 -15.18
C PRO A 568 23.47 20.91 -15.68
N HIS A 569 24.63 20.29 -15.44
CA HIS A 569 24.89 18.91 -15.93
C HIS A 569 23.85 17.91 -15.43
N TRP A 570 23.32 18.06 -14.22
CA TRP A 570 22.30 17.17 -13.68
C TRP A 570 20.96 17.22 -14.45
N ASP A 571 20.56 18.39 -14.97
CA ASP A 571 19.39 18.52 -15.82
C ASP A 571 19.63 17.87 -17.20
N VAL A 572 20.84 17.98 -17.72
CA VAL A 572 21.24 17.33 -18.97
C VAL A 572 21.24 15.80 -18.79
N VAL A 573 21.82 15.29 -17.71
CA VAL A 573 21.83 13.85 -17.40
C VAL A 573 20.40 13.33 -17.21
N ALA A 574 19.55 14.05 -16.51
CA ALA A 574 18.15 13.67 -16.31
C ALA A 574 17.42 13.55 -17.67
N ARG A 575 17.56 14.53 -18.54
CA ARG A 575 16.90 14.59 -19.84
C ARG A 575 17.48 13.58 -20.85
N GLU A 576 18.79 13.42 -20.90
CA GLU A 576 19.46 12.63 -21.93
C GLU A 576 19.74 11.18 -21.49
N VAL A 577 19.73 10.86 -20.18
CA VAL A 577 20.02 9.52 -19.69
C VAL A 577 18.88 8.96 -18.85
N LEU A 578 18.51 9.62 -17.72
CA LEU A 578 17.58 9.00 -16.77
C LEU A 578 16.21 8.73 -17.39
N LEU A 579 15.59 9.74 -17.99
CA LEU A 579 14.28 9.62 -18.62
C LEU A 579 14.29 8.66 -19.82
N PRO A 580 15.22 8.77 -20.81
CA PRO A 580 15.19 7.88 -21.96
C PRO A 580 15.55 6.43 -21.66
N ALA A 581 16.37 6.17 -20.62
CA ALA A 581 16.68 4.82 -20.15
C ALA A 581 15.59 4.27 -19.20
N GLY A 582 14.59 5.08 -18.85
CA GLY A 582 13.49 4.69 -17.96
C GLY A 582 13.95 4.47 -16.51
N LEU A 583 14.95 5.21 -16.02
CA LEU A 583 15.47 5.10 -14.66
C LEU A 583 14.62 5.95 -13.70
N GLU A 584 13.42 5.46 -13.41
CA GLU A 584 12.37 6.23 -12.74
C GLU A 584 12.68 6.55 -11.26
N GLN A 585 13.57 5.76 -10.65
CA GLN A 585 13.97 5.92 -9.24
C GLN A 585 15.31 6.62 -9.08
N SER A 586 15.97 7.00 -10.18
CA SER A 586 17.25 7.70 -10.15
C SER A 586 17.04 9.19 -10.33
N ALA A 587 17.63 9.98 -9.44
CA ALA A 587 17.57 11.43 -9.54
C ALA A 587 18.74 12.10 -8.81
N TYR A 588 18.93 13.39 -9.11
CA TYR A 588 19.88 14.22 -8.37
C TYR A 588 19.20 14.87 -7.17
N TYR A 589 19.77 14.66 -5.98
CA TYR A 589 19.29 15.25 -4.73
C TYR A 589 20.39 16.02 -4.03
N TYR A 590 20.04 17.11 -3.39
CA TYR A 590 20.88 17.71 -2.35
C TYR A 590 20.84 16.80 -1.13
N LEU A 591 21.99 16.62 -0.45
CA LEU A 591 22.13 15.68 0.66
C LEU A 591 21.22 15.99 1.86
N ASP A 592 20.95 17.26 2.09
CA ASP A 592 20.04 17.77 3.12
C ASP A 592 18.56 17.63 2.75
N HIS A 593 18.25 17.29 1.49
CA HIS A 593 16.91 17.07 0.96
C HIS A 593 16.78 15.70 0.27
N ALA A 594 17.63 14.75 0.63
CA ALA A 594 17.53 13.39 0.10
C ALA A 594 16.23 12.69 0.62
N PRO A 595 15.56 11.87 -0.20
CA PRO A 595 14.36 11.16 0.22
C PRO A 595 14.60 10.29 1.45
N ALA A 596 13.55 10.05 2.26
CA ALA A 596 13.61 9.16 3.41
C ALA A 596 14.04 7.71 3.05
N THR A 597 13.91 7.33 1.78
CA THR A 597 14.36 6.04 1.23
C THR A 597 15.85 6.02 0.86
N ALA A 598 16.55 7.13 0.96
CA ALA A 598 17.98 7.20 0.65
C ALA A 598 18.83 6.66 1.81
N ALA A 599 19.83 5.86 1.46
CA ALA A 599 20.81 5.40 2.43
C ALA A 599 21.71 6.56 2.87
N THR A 600 21.92 6.67 4.18
CA THR A 600 22.91 7.57 4.77
C THR A 600 24.26 6.86 4.75
N GLY A 601 25.30 7.49 4.22
CA GLY A 601 26.66 6.98 4.28
C GLY A 601 27.25 7.13 5.68
N TYR A 602 28.06 6.16 6.10
CA TYR A 602 28.72 6.14 7.40
C TYR A 602 30.22 5.96 7.25
N THR A 603 30.99 6.84 7.90
CA THR A 603 32.46 6.78 7.95
C THR A 603 32.94 6.42 9.35
N ILE A 604 34.12 5.83 9.43
CA ILE A 604 34.75 5.52 10.71
C ILE A 604 35.77 6.62 11.02
N THR A 605 35.61 7.30 12.15
CA THR A 605 36.59 8.31 12.60
C THR A 605 37.91 7.66 13.02
N ARG A 606 38.98 8.48 13.12
CA ARG A 606 40.27 8.00 13.64
C ARG A 606 40.22 7.42 15.05
N GLN A 607 39.13 7.69 15.78
CA GLN A 607 38.86 7.17 17.12
C GLN A 607 38.05 5.88 17.11
N GLY A 608 37.67 5.38 15.92
CA GLY A 608 36.86 4.16 15.75
C GLY A 608 35.37 4.37 15.88
N GLU A 609 34.87 5.61 15.96
CA GLU A 609 33.44 5.92 16.02
C GLU A 609 32.86 5.98 14.63
N THR A 610 31.65 5.41 14.45
CA THR A 610 30.89 5.49 13.20
C THR A 610 30.04 6.77 13.21
N VAL A 611 30.27 7.66 12.24
CA VAL A 611 29.57 8.94 12.07
C VAL A 611 28.91 9.04 10.71
N GLU A 612 27.82 9.81 10.62
CA GLU A 612 27.17 10.10 9.34
C GLU A 612 28.07 10.97 8.45
N ASN A 613 28.13 10.65 7.17
CA ASN A 613 29.01 11.31 6.20
C ASN A 613 28.53 12.72 5.77
N ILE A 614 27.35 13.14 6.17
CA ILE A 614 26.74 14.42 5.75
C ILE A 614 27.68 15.62 5.98
N TYR A 615 28.44 15.62 7.08
CA TYR A 615 29.37 16.70 7.40
C TYR A 615 30.63 16.68 6.50
N ALA A 616 31.10 15.51 6.07
CA ALA A 616 32.23 15.38 5.17
C ALA A 616 31.90 15.89 3.77
N ILE A 617 30.66 15.66 3.32
CA ILE A 617 30.18 16.05 1.99
C ILE A 617 29.81 17.51 1.93
N LEU A 618 29.26 18.10 3.00
CA LEU A 618 28.97 19.52 3.08
C LEU A 618 30.25 20.40 3.01
N ALA A 619 31.42 19.84 3.35
CA ALA A 619 32.69 20.52 3.23
C ALA A 619 33.17 20.66 1.77
N GLU A 620 32.70 19.85 0.82
CA GLU A 620 33.05 19.89 -0.61
C GLU A 620 32.17 20.82 -1.45
N GLY A 621 31.18 21.47 -0.86
CA GLY A 621 30.23 22.38 -1.51
C GLY A 621 28.86 21.75 -1.79
N VAL A 622 27.82 22.58 -1.73
CA VAL A 622 26.43 22.15 -1.89
C VAL A 622 26.12 21.94 -3.38
N LYS A 623 26.40 20.74 -3.91
CA LYS A 623 25.98 20.33 -5.25
C LYS A 623 25.07 19.10 -5.12
N PRO A 624 24.03 18.97 -5.97
CA PRO A 624 23.21 17.77 -5.96
C PRO A 624 24.05 16.55 -6.37
N GLN A 625 23.79 15.43 -5.72
CA GLN A 625 24.44 14.14 -5.96
C GLN A 625 23.47 13.19 -6.67
N LEU A 626 23.96 12.31 -7.54
CA LEU A 626 23.12 11.31 -8.21
C LEU A 626 22.90 10.13 -7.29
N PHE A 627 21.63 9.85 -7.00
CA PHE A 627 21.18 8.67 -6.29
C PHE A 627 20.48 7.71 -7.24
N THR A 628 20.67 6.42 -7.02
CA THR A 628 20.07 5.34 -7.83
C THR A 628 19.77 4.10 -6.99
N THR A 629 19.07 3.15 -7.57
CA THR A 629 18.77 1.83 -6.98
C THR A 629 19.45 0.71 -7.78
N ALA A 630 19.59 -0.49 -7.18
CA ALA A 630 20.06 -1.67 -7.89
C ALA A 630 19.14 -2.05 -9.08
N HIS A 631 17.84 -1.77 -8.95
CA HIS A 631 16.86 -1.97 -10.01
C HIS A 631 17.14 -1.10 -11.24
N ASP A 632 17.36 0.20 -11.04
CA ASP A 632 17.63 1.13 -12.14
C ASP A 632 18.98 0.85 -12.81
N LEU A 633 20.00 0.44 -12.05
CA LEU A 633 21.30 0.06 -12.64
C LEU A 633 21.20 -1.19 -13.51
N LYS A 634 20.41 -2.19 -13.12
CA LYS A 634 20.08 -3.34 -13.98
C LYS A 634 19.40 -2.89 -15.27
N ARG A 635 18.43 -1.99 -15.18
CA ARG A 635 17.69 -1.45 -16.32
C ARG A 635 18.61 -0.65 -17.24
N LEU A 636 19.45 0.21 -16.69
CA LEU A 636 20.47 0.92 -17.47
C LEU A 636 21.33 -0.04 -18.27
N TRP A 637 21.85 -1.08 -17.62
CA TRP A 637 22.67 -2.08 -18.27
C TRP A 637 21.94 -2.76 -19.44
N ASN A 638 20.71 -3.20 -19.21
CA ASN A 638 19.91 -3.86 -20.25
C ASN A 638 19.69 -2.94 -21.46
N VAL A 639 19.35 -1.68 -21.25
CA VAL A 639 19.14 -0.69 -22.32
C VAL A 639 20.41 -0.41 -23.10
N LEU A 640 21.59 -0.39 -22.43
CA LEU A 640 22.88 -0.25 -23.10
C LEU A 640 23.21 -1.49 -23.96
N THR A 641 22.86 -2.68 -23.48
CA THR A 641 23.11 -3.96 -24.19
C THR A 641 22.22 -4.14 -25.41
N GLU A 642 20.98 -3.70 -25.35
CA GLU A 642 20.02 -3.80 -26.45
C GLU A 642 20.30 -2.86 -27.64
N GLY A 643 21.20 -1.88 -27.45
CA GLY A 643 21.59 -0.94 -28.51
C GLY A 643 20.50 0.08 -28.90
N GLN A 644 19.40 0.14 -28.14
CA GLN A 644 18.29 1.09 -28.39
C GLN A 644 18.61 2.50 -27.88
N PHE A 645 19.44 2.60 -26.86
CA PHE A 645 19.82 3.86 -26.23
C PHE A 645 20.99 4.55 -26.93
N LEU A 646 22.02 3.79 -27.25
CA LEU A 646 23.21 4.13 -28.02
C LEU A 646 23.65 2.87 -28.78
N ASP A 647 24.30 3.04 -29.93
CA ASP A 647 24.89 1.89 -30.64
C ASP A 647 26.01 1.24 -29.83
N GLN A 648 26.22 -0.07 -30.07
CA GLN A 648 27.17 -0.86 -29.25
C GLN A 648 28.62 -0.40 -29.39
N GLU A 649 29.03 0.17 -30.51
CA GLU A 649 30.39 0.71 -30.71
C GLU A 649 30.60 1.92 -29.81
N THR A 650 29.64 2.84 -29.77
CA THR A 650 29.65 4.00 -28.87
C THR A 650 29.62 3.59 -27.41
N VAL A 651 28.78 2.63 -27.03
CA VAL A 651 28.74 2.11 -25.65
C VAL A 651 30.08 1.46 -25.27
N GLY A 652 30.66 0.64 -26.15
CA GLY A 652 31.97 0.05 -25.95
C GLY A 652 33.07 1.08 -25.75
N ALA A 653 33.09 2.15 -26.55
CA ALA A 653 34.06 3.24 -26.39
C ALA A 653 33.91 3.98 -25.04
N VAL A 654 32.68 4.26 -24.61
CA VAL A 654 32.39 4.91 -23.31
C VAL A 654 32.82 4.03 -22.14
N LEU A 655 32.68 2.71 -22.25
CA LEU A 655 32.99 1.73 -21.21
C LEU A 655 34.45 1.23 -21.23
N ALA A 656 35.19 1.42 -22.34
CA ALA A 656 36.57 0.94 -22.49
C ALA A 656 37.50 1.25 -21.27
N PRO A 657 37.45 2.44 -20.63
CA PRO A 657 38.26 2.73 -19.47
C PRO A 657 37.95 1.87 -18.22
N TYR A 658 36.83 1.19 -18.21
CA TYR A 658 36.34 0.36 -17.10
C TYR A 658 36.55 -1.13 -17.34
N GLN A 659 37.19 -1.53 -18.45
CA GLN A 659 37.46 -2.94 -18.79
C GLN A 659 38.53 -3.52 -17.87
N GLU A 660 38.24 -4.64 -17.19
CA GLU A 660 39.26 -5.35 -16.41
C GLU A 660 40.30 -6.03 -17.32
N THR A 661 41.59 -5.82 -17.01
CA THR A 661 42.71 -6.29 -17.81
C THR A 661 43.01 -7.80 -17.68
N THR A 662 42.26 -8.54 -16.90
CA THR A 662 42.51 -9.96 -16.54
C THR A 662 41.75 -10.98 -17.40
N GLY A 663 41.53 -10.71 -18.70
CA GLY A 663 41.08 -11.73 -19.66
C GLY A 663 39.57 -12.08 -19.56
N SER A 664 38.78 -11.38 -18.78
CA SER A 664 37.35 -11.44 -18.77
C SER A 664 36.75 -10.21 -19.51
N GLU A 665 35.75 -10.41 -20.34
CA GLU A 665 35.02 -9.30 -20.99
C GLU A 665 34.09 -8.57 -19.98
N LEU A 666 34.61 -8.31 -18.75
CA LEU A 666 33.91 -7.67 -17.68
C LEU A 666 34.32 -6.20 -17.58
N TYR A 667 33.36 -5.31 -17.68
CA TYR A 667 33.51 -3.90 -17.34
C TYR A 667 33.18 -3.70 -15.87
N VAL A 668 34.08 -3.07 -15.10
CA VAL A 668 33.88 -2.80 -13.67
C VAL A 668 33.95 -1.30 -13.42
N LEU A 669 32.82 -0.74 -13.01
CA LEU A 669 32.71 0.63 -12.56
C LEU A 669 32.70 0.66 -11.03
N GLU A 670 33.67 1.34 -10.45
CA GLU A 670 33.76 1.55 -9.01
C GLU A 670 33.53 3.01 -8.67
N GLY A 671 32.61 3.28 -7.75
CA GLY A 671 32.31 4.59 -7.24
C GLY A 671 32.47 4.68 -5.74
N GLN A 672 33.18 5.71 -5.29
CA GLN A 672 33.41 5.98 -3.87
C GLN A 672 33.06 7.41 -3.50
N ALA A 673 32.50 7.57 -2.32
CA ALA A 673 32.35 8.82 -1.60
C ALA A 673 32.46 8.51 -0.09
N PRO A 674 32.69 9.48 0.79
CA PRO A 674 32.72 9.21 2.22
C PRO A 674 31.51 8.40 2.67
N GLY A 675 31.74 7.19 3.21
CA GLY A 675 30.67 6.30 3.67
C GLY A 675 29.80 5.68 2.57
N VAL A 676 30.27 5.64 1.32
CA VAL A 676 29.57 5.03 0.20
C VAL A 676 30.54 4.28 -0.69
N HIS A 677 30.21 3.04 -1.04
CA HIS A 677 31.00 2.23 -1.96
C HIS A 677 30.06 1.49 -2.94
N VAL A 678 30.23 1.76 -4.23
CA VAL A 678 29.40 1.25 -5.32
C VAL A 678 30.28 0.48 -6.30
N LEU A 679 29.82 -0.71 -6.68
CA LEU A 679 30.48 -1.55 -7.68
C LEU A 679 29.41 -2.06 -8.66
N LEU A 680 29.65 -1.79 -9.95
CA LEU A 680 28.86 -2.30 -11.05
C LEU A 680 29.76 -3.07 -12.00
N GLY A 681 29.57 -4.39 -12.08
CA GLY A 681 30.21 -5.26 -13.06
C GLY A 681 29.23 -5.59 -14.17
N ALA A 682 29.71 -5.63 -15.42
CA ALA A 682 28.84 -5.94 -16.54
C ALA A 682 29.58 -6.61 -17.70
N SER A 683 28.95 -7.59 -18.33
CA SER A 683 29.45 -8.32 -19.50
C SER A 683 28.45 -8.32 -20.64
N PHE A 684 28.83 -7.84 -21.80
CA PHE A 684 28.00 -7.90 -23.02
C PHE A 684 27.81 -9.33 -23.50
N GLU A 685 28.91 -10.13 -23.53
CA GLU A 685 28.88 -11.50 -24.04
C GLU A 685 27.89 -12.37 -23.25
N GLN A 686 27.84 -12.19 -21.92
CA GLN A 686 26.96 -12.96 -21.06
C GLN A 686 25.60 -12.27 -20.84
N ASN A 687 25.40 -11.04 -21.32
CA ASN A 687 24.27 -10.17 -21.00
C ASN A 687 23.99 -10.15 -19.48
N ARG A 688 25.04 -10.04 -18.67
CA ARG A 688 24.95 -10.15 -17.21
C ARG A 688 25.48 -8.89 -16.54
N SER A 689 24.80 -8.48 -15.47
CA SER A 689 25.23 -7.39 -14.59
C SER A 689 25.31 -7.83 -13.14
N ILE A 690 26.28 -7.28 -12.43
CA ILE A 690 26.53 -7.49 -10.99
C ILE A 690 26.55 -6.12 -10.35
N THR A 691 25.67 -5.87 -9.39
CA THR A 691 25.55 -4.59 -8.69
C THR A 691 25.77 -4.81 -7.20
N VAL A 692 26.64 -4.04 -6.58
CA VAL A 692 26.81 -3.96 -5.12
C VAL A 692 26.81 -2.49 -4.72
N LEU A 693 25.82 -2.09 -3.93
CA LEU A 693 25.64 -0.73 -3.41
C LEU A 693 25.76 -0.77 -1.90
N SER A 694 26.73 -0.07 -1.33
CA SER A 694 26.96 -0.05 0.11
C SER A 694 26.97 1.37 0.67
N ASN A 695 26.38 1.54 1.85
CA ASN A 695 26.48 2.73 2.67
C ASN A 695 27.51 2.60 3.81
N GLY A 696 28.56 1.78 3.57
CA GLY A 696 29.73 1.62 4.39
C GLY A 696 31.00 1.58 3.53
N GLU A 697 32.15 1.85 4.12
CA GLU A 697 33.45 1.90 3.40
C GLU A 697 34.09 0.53 3.20
N VAL A 698 33.67 -0.48 3.94
CA VAL A 698 34.31 -1.80 4.02
C VAL A 698 33.37 -2.87 3.43
N ALA A 699 33.92 -3.98 2.97
CA ALA A 699 33.21 -5.20 2.55
C ALA A 699 32.56 -5.22 1.17
N ALA A 700 32.22 -4.09 0.52
CA ALA A 700 31.56 -4.09 -0.78
C ALA A 700 32.39 -4.79 -1.87
N ARG A 701 33.71 -4.55 -1.93
CA ARG A 701 34.61 -5.16 -2.91
C ARG A 701 34.74 -6.68 -2.70
N SER A 702 34.83 -7.13 -1.46
CA SER A 702 34.90 -8.56 -1.13
C SER A 702 33.66 -9.31 -1.60
N LEU A 703 32.50 -8.76 -1.35
CA LEU A 703 31.22 -9.34 -1.81
C LEU A 703 31.15 -9.34 -3.34
N PHE A 704 31.50 -8.23 -4.00
CA PHE A 704 31.51 -8.13 -5.45
C PHE A 704 32.42 -9.20 -6.09
N ASP A 705 33.63 -9.39 -5.59
CA ASP A 705 34.57 -10.38 -6.11
C ASP A 705 34.07 -11.82 -5.92
N GLN A 706 33.32 -12.11 -4.85
CA GLN A 706 32.66 -13.39 -4.64
C GLN A 706 31.55 -13.62 -5.69
N LEU A 707 30.74 -12.60 -5.96
CA LEU A 707 29.68 -12.67 -6.97
C LEU A 707 30.26 -12.88 -8.37
N VAL A 708 31.33 -12.16 -8.73
CA VAL A 708 32.06 -12.37 -10.01
C VAL A 708 32.56 -13.81 -10.15
N ARG A 709 33.20 -14.36 -9.11
CA ARG A 709 33.69 -15.75 -9.13
C ARG A 709 32.57 -16.77 -9.28
N SER A 710 31.41 -16.50 -8.65
CA SER A 710 30.23 -17.38 -8.70
C SER A 710 29.58 -17.38 -10.08
N THR A 711 29.63 -16.28 -10.83
CA THR A 711 29.10 -16.22 -12.20
C THR A 711 29.94 -17.06 -13.19
N GLY A 712 31.22 -17.31 -12.92
CA GLY A 712 32.15 -18.10 -13.74
C GLY A 712 32.12 -19.61 -13.48
N LYS A 713 31.45 -20.11 -12.43
CA LYS A 713 31.38 -21.54 -12.06
C LYS A 713 30.50 -22.42 -12.99
N GLY A 714 29.99 -21.89 -14.07
CA GLY A 714 29.05 -22.54 -14.97
C GLY A 714 29.66 -23.05 -16.30
N ARG A 715 30.97 -23.41 -16.34
CA ARG A 715 31.58 -24.11 -17.49
C ARG A 715 32.07 -25.47 -17.08
#